data_d891b0d6f49c0e6b69eaa04e9acb3e38
#
_entry.id   d891b0d6f49c0e6b69eaa04e9acb3e38
#
_cell.length_a   1.000
_cell.length_b   1.000
_cell.length_c   1.000
_cell.angle_alpha   90.00
_cell.angle_beta   90.00
_cell.angle_gamma   90.00
#
_symmetry.space_group_name_H-M   'P 1'
#
loop_
_entity.id
_entity.type
_entity.pdbx_description
1 polymer ?
#
loop_
_entity_poly.entity_id
_entity_poly.type
_entity_poly.pdbx_seq_one_letter_code
_entity_poly.pdbx_strand_id
1 'polypeptide(L)'
;MSVLTSVSGFPRIGQNRELKKIIEAYWKGVATLDDVRATAKELRAKHWKLQQEAGIDLIPSNDFSYYDQMLDTAILLNVIPQRYQRLAFDNPEETLFAMGRGYQGDKGDVTALPMKKWFTTNYHYLVPEVDEATDIKLNSTKPFDEFNEAKALGITTKPVLIGPYTFLKLARNPQAEELEYDKGLVNAVAAVYAEVVAKFAELGAEWIQIDEPYLVLDKEPGDVELFKSLYTKILPARDGKIKVLLNTYFGHIADVYETVNLLAFDGIGLDLNEGKDENLAAVEKFGVAESTTIFAGVVNGRNIWRNDYAVSLGLVDALKKVTDNVAVSTASSLLHVPFSTEGEDGLADDVRKHFAFAVEKLGELHDLAVLADASEEDKKASGALAANQALFDGTRVAADKNVAERLAALTDSDFVRQPARAERQKAQREALNLPLLPTTTIGSFPQTKEVRAERARLRKGEITKTEYDEYMKAQIDACIKHQEQIGLDVLVHGEFERNDMVEYFGQNLNGFLFTKNAWVQSYGTRCVKPPIVWGDVSRANPITVEWSAYAQSRTSHVMKGMLTGPVTILNWSWPREDITHEQQTQQLALAIRDEVLDLEAAGIKVIQIDEAALREKLPLRKTDWHKKYLDWAIPAFRLVHSAVKPTPQIHTHMCYSEFNDIITDIDAMDADVISFEASRGDLVVLDAIHDANFETEAGPGVYDIHSPRIPSEAEIEERIYEILKKMDVEKVWINPDCGLKTRGNAETWPSLENLVAAAQAVRAKLTK
;
A
#
# COMPACT_ATOMS: atom_id res chain seq x y z
N MET A 1 -23.66 -10.57 30.49
CA MET A 1 -23.99 -9.49 29.52
C MET A 1 -23.74 -10.08 28.16
N SER A 2 -24.53 -9.71 27.15
CA SER A 2 -24.30 -10.18 25.78
C SER A 2 -22.95 -9.66 25.26
N VAL A 3 -22.26 -10.46 24.45
CA VAL A 3 -21.01 -10.07 23.80
C VAL A 3 -21.32 -8.95 22.79
N LEU A 4 -20.66 -7.79 22.98
CA LEU A 4 -20.85 -6.64 22.08
C LEU A 4 -20.14 -6.85 20.76
N THR A 5 -20.70 -6.26 19.70
CA THR A 5 -20.09 -6.17 18.37
C THR A 5 -19.55 -4.77 18.11
N SER A 6 -18.37 -4.66 17.50
CA SER A 6 -17.73 -3.38 17.21
C SER A 6 -17.08 -3.37 15.82
N VAL A 7 -17.24 -2.27 15.10
CA VAL A 7 -16.55 -1.99 13.84
C VAL A 7 -15.54 -0.87 14.06
N SER A 8 -14.28 -1.09 13.67
CA SER A 8 -13.22 -0.08 13.84
C SER A 8 -13.33 1.10 12.87
N GLY A 9 -13.94 0.90 11.70
CA GLY A 9 -14.19 1.90 10.66
C GLY A 9 -14.74 1.23 9.41
N PHE A 10 -15.38 1.99 8.52
CA PHE A 10 -16.11 1.48 7.36
C PHE A 10 -15.64 2.14 6.04
N PRO A 11 -15.76 1.48 4.86
CA PRO A 11 -15.39 2.08 3.58
C PRO A 11 -16.24 3.32 3.27
N ARG A 12 -15.59 4.43 2.94
CA ARG A 12 -16.23 5.75 2.75
C ARG A 12 -16.49 6.13 1.30
N ILE A 13 -15.81 5.51 0.34
CA ILE A 13 -15.94 5.89 -1.08
C ILE A 13 -17.30 5.57 -1.70
N GLY A 14 -18.10 4.71 -1.04
CA GLY A 14 -19.39 4.19 -1.53
C GLY A 14 -19.21 2.98 -2.45
N GLN A 15 -20.29 2.17 -2.58
CA GLN A 15 -20.29 0.94 -3.38
C GLN A 15 -19.88 1.17 -4.84
N ASN A 16 -20.30 2.30 -5.44
CA ASN A 16 -20.01 2.67 -6.82
C ASN A 16 -19.02 3.85 -6.91
N ARG A 17 -18.25 4.11 -5.86
CA ARG A 17 -17.31 5.23 -5.75
C ARG A 17 -18.00 6.60 -5.86
N GLU A 18 -19.16 6.73 -5.23
CA GLU A 18 -19.98 7.95 -5.29
C GLU A 18 -19.21 9.15 -4.76
N LEU A 19 -18.51 9.02 -3.63
CA LEU A 19 -17.69 10.08 -3.03
C LEU A 19 -16.59 10.55 -3.99
N LYS A 20 -15.87 9.60 -4.62
CA LYS A 20 -14.87 9.93 -5.64
C LYS A 20 -15.47 10.75 -6.77
N LYS A 21 -16.60 10.30 -7.31
CA LYS A 21 -17.23 10.92 -8.48
C LYS A 21 -17.66 12.37 -8.19
N ILE A 22 -18.28 12.62 -7.04
CA ILE A 22 -18.76 13.95 -6.69
C ILE A 22 -17.60 14.91 -6.37
N ILE A 23 -16.57 14.47 -5.67
CA ILE A 23 -15.39 15.29 -5.37
C ILE A 23 -14.64 15.67 -6.66
N GLU A 24 -14.45 14.72 -7.58
CA GLU A 24 -13.81 15.00 -8.86
C GLU A 24 -14.66 15.92 -9.77
N ALA A 25 -15.99 15.83 -9.68
CA ALA A 25 -16.91 16.76 -10.37
C ALA A 25 -16.79 18.17 -9.79
N TYR A 26 -16.69 18.30 -8.46
CA TYR A 26 -16.43 19.57 -7.79
C TYR A 26 -15.10 20.20 -8.24
N TRP A 27 -14.02 19.44 -8.26
CA TRP A 27 -12.71 19.94 -8.72
C TRP A 27 -12.69 20.36 -10.20
N LYS A 28 -13.59 19.82 -11.01
CA LYS A 28 -13.77 20.22 -12.40
C LYS A 28 -14.75 21.39 -12.61
N GLY A 29 -15.32 21.92 -11.50
CA GLY A 29 -16.32 22.98 -11.55
C GLY A 29 -17.69 22.53 -12.10
N VAL A 30 -17.97 21.21 -12.13
CA VAL A 30 -19.24 20.63 -12.61
C VAL A 30 -20.26 20.48 -11.47
N ALA A 31 -19.77 20.32 -10.24
CA ALA A 31 -20.57 20.24 -9.01
C ALA A 31 -20.17 21.33 -8.03
N THR A 32 -21.06 21.65 -7.08
CA THR A 32 -20.80 22.56 -5.98
C THR A 32 -20.28 21.86 -4.74
N LEU A 33 -19.76 22.60 -3.77
CA LEU A 33 -19.36 22.03 -2.47
C LEU A 33 -20.56 21.49 -1.71
N ASP A 34 -21.74 22.11 -1.86
CA ASP A 34 -22.98 21.63 -1.25
C ASP A 34 -23.44 20.28 -1.82
N ASP A 35 -23.18 20.04 -3.12
CA ASP A 35 -23.42 18.72 -3.72
C ASP A 35 -22.49 17.65 -3.12
N VAL A 36 -21.24 18.02 -2.84
CA VAL A 36 -20.28 17.13 -2.15
C VAL A 36 -20.78 16.81 -0.74
N ARG A 37 -21.19 17.82 0.04
CA ARG A 37 -21.73 17.67 1.39
C ARG A 37 -22.99 16.82 1.42
N ALA A 38 -23.92 17.04 0.48
CA ALA A 38 -25.16 16.28 0.36
C ALA A 38 -24.87 14.79 0.08
N THR A 39 -24.04 14.50 -0.92
CA THR A 39 -23.64 13.12 -1.26
C THR A 39 -22.93 12.42 -0.09
N ALA A 40 -22.04 13.12 0.60
CA ALA A 40 -21.36 12.57 1.77
C ALA A 40 -22.34 12.24 2.91
N LYS A 41 -23.31 13.12 3.17
CA LYS A 41 -24.36 12.90 4.16
C LYS A 41 -25.22 11.69 3.84
N GLU A 42 -25.61 11.51 2.58
CA GLU A 42 -26.35 10.32 2.12
C GLU A 42 -25.53 9.04 2.32
N LEU A 43 -24.22 9.07 1.98
CA LEU A 43 -23.34 7.92 2.18
C LEU A 43 -23.20 7.57 3.65
N ARG A 44 -22.94 8.53 4.55
CA ARG A 44 -22.84 8.28 5.99
C ARG A 44 -24.15 7.67 6.53
N ALA A 45 -25.29 8.27 6.20
CA ALA A 45 -26.59 7.75 6.62
C ALA A 45 -26.83 6.29 6.15
N LYS A 46 -26.47 5.98 4.90
CA LYS A 46 -26.54 4.62 4.35
C LYS A 46 -25.61 3.67 5.09
N HIS A 47 -24.36 4.07 5.34
CA HIS A 47 -23.37 3.22 6.02
C HIS A 47 -23.77 2.93 7.47
N TRP A 48 -24.29 3.89 8.21
CA TRP A 48 -24.77 3.69 9.57
C TRP A 48 -25.98 2.76 9.63
N LYS A 49 -26.93 2.92 8.69
CA LYS A 49 -28.10 2.02 8.60
C LYS A 49 -27.72 0.59 8.29
N LEU A 50 -26.81 0.38 7.34
CA LEU A 50 -26.29 -0.97 7.01
C LEU A 50 -25.70 -1.67 8.23
N GLN A 51 -24.94 -0.96 9.04
CA GLN A 51 -24.36 -1.50 10.27
C GLN A 51 -25.41 -1.75 11.34
N GLN A 52 -26.36 -0.85 11.50
CA GLN A 52 -27.49 -1.02 12.45
C GLN A 52 -28.35 -2.23 12.05
N GLU A 53 -28.69 -2.36 10.77
CA GLU A 53 -29.49 -3.48 10.24
C GLU A 53 -28.75 -4.82 10.36
N ALA A 54 -27.43 -4.81 10.31
CA ALA A 54 -26.60 -5.98 10.55
C ALA A 54 -26.46 -6.34 12.05
N GLY A 55 -27.04 -5.55 12.96
CA GLY A 55 -26.99 -5.82 14.41
C GLY A 55 -25.66 -5.44 15.07
N ILE A 56 -24.95 -4.42 14.55
CA ILE A 56 -23.73 -3.91 15.17
C ILE A 56 -24.08 -2.98 16.33
N ASP A 57 -23.53 -3.25 17.52
CA ASP A 57 -23.77 -2.45 18.73
C ASP A 57 -22.98 -1.15 18.73
N LEU A 58 -21.69 -1.20 18.35
CA LEU A 58 -20.77 -0.06 18.38
C LEU A 58 -20.39 0.35 16.95
N ILE A 59 -21.25 1.16 16.35
CA ILE A 59 -21.13 1.67 14.99
C ILE A 59 -20.18 2.88 14.98
N PRO A 60 -19.15 2.97 14.10
CA PRO A 60 -18.25 4.12 14.04
C PRO A 60 -18.93 5.36 13.46
N SER A 61 -18.54 6.55 13.96
CA SER A 61 -18.69 7.84 13.30
C SER A 61 -17.36 8.58 13.32
N ASN A 62 -17.22 9.63 12.52
CA ASN A 62 -15.96 10.34 12.27
C ASN A 62 -14.85 9.49 11.59
N ASP A 63 -15.17 8.29 11.17
CA ASP A 63 -14.33 7.45 10.29
C ASP A 63 -14.46 7.85 8.81
N PHE A 64 -15.41 8.70 8.49
CA PHE A 64 -15.61 9.29 7.16
C PHE A 64 -14.72 10.52 6.95
N SER A 65 -14.07 10.61 5.79
CA SER A 65 -13.28 11.77 5.37
C SER A 65 -13.51 12.06 3.90
N TYR A 66 -13.47 13.33 3.53
CA TYR A 66 -13.47 13.75 2.12
C TYR A 66 -12.16 13.43 1.40
N TYR A 67 -11.06 13.28 2.14
CA TYR A 67 -9.74 13.04 1.56
C TYR A 67 -8.90 12.07 2.38
N ASP A 68 -8.55 12.44 3.62
CA ASP A 68 -7.66 11.66 4.50
C ASP A 68 -7.95 11.91 5.98
N GLN A 69 -7.98 10.86 6.79
CA GLN A 69 -8.25 10.92 8.23
C GLN A 69 -7.15 11.59 9.05
N MET A 70 -5.89 11.51 8.60
CA MET A 70 -4.80 12.25 9.26
C MET A 70 -4.91 13.75 9.00
N LEU A 71 -5.35 14.17 7.80
CA LEU A 71 -5.68 15.56 7.52
C LEU A 71 -6.85 16.06 8.36
N ASP A 72 -7.91 15.28 8.52
CA ASP A 72 -9.03 15.64 9.40
C ASP A 72 -8.54 15.86 10.83
N THR A 73 -7.63 15.00 11.32
CA THR A 73 -7.02 15.14 12.65
C THR A 73 -6.11 16.36 12.72
N ALA A 74 -5.33 16.65 11.69
CA ALA A 74 -4.49 17.84 11.60
C ALA A 74 -5.35 19.12 11.68
N ILE A 75 -6.46 19.18 10.95
CA ILE A 75 -7.40 20.31 11.00
C ILE A 75 -8.07 20.40 12.38
N LEU A 76 -8.44 19.27 12.98
CA LEU A 76 -9.01 19.22 14.34
C LEU A 76 -8.06 19.87 15.37
N LEU A 77 -6.77 19.61 15.25
CA LEU A 77 -5.71 20.13 16.12
C LEU A 77 -5.18 21.50 15.70
N ASN A 78 -5.74 22.13 14.67
CA ASN A 78 -5.22 23.37 14.06
C ASN A 78 -3.79 23.25 13.49
N VAL A 79 -3.37 22.05 13.15
CA VAL A 79 -2.09 21.77 12.48
C VAL A 79 -2.25 22.06 10.98
N ILE A 80 -2.31 23.34 10.65
CA ILE A 80 -2.47 23.84 9.28
C ILE A 80 -1.26 24.74 8.98
N PRO A 81 -0.32 24.29 8.11
CA PRO A 81 0.84 25.08 7.74
C PRO A 81 0.48 26.48 7.21
N GLN A 82 1.28 27.48 7.56
CA GLN A 82 1.00 28.89 7.27
C GLN A 82 0.75 29.15 5.76
N ARG A 83 1.41 28.37 4.86
CA ARG A 83 1.21 28.51 3.42
C ARG A 83 -0.23 28.24 2.98
N TYR A 84 -0.96 27.33 3.65
CA TYR A 84 -2.38 27.07 3.36
C TYR A 84 -3.30 28.07 4.04
N GLN A 85 -2.97 28.53 5.25
CA GLN A 85 -3.74 29.56 5.94
C GLN A 85 -3.80 30.86 5.13
N ARG A 86 -2.71 31.22 4.43
CA ARG A 86 -2.63 32.41 3.57
C ARG A 86 -3.59 32.40 2.38
N LEU A 87 -4.08 31.23 1.97
CA LEU A 87 -5.06 31.12 0.88
C LEU A 87 -6.44 31.65 1.30
N ALA A 88 -6.70 31.75 2.61
CA ALA A 88 -7.91 32.32 3.21
C ALA A 88 -9.20 31.80 2.55
N PHE A 89 -9.34 30.48 2.48
CA PHE A 89 -10.56 29.85 1.99
C PHE A 89 -11.72 30.08 2.95
N ASP A 90 -12.92 30.19 2.39
CA ASP A 90 -14.14 30.39 3.16
C ASP A 90 -14.65 29.10 3.80
N ASN A 91 -14.29 27.96 3.23
CA ASN A 91 -14.74 26.64 3.67
C ASN A 91 -13.56 25.76 4.11
N PRO A 92 -13.68 25.02 5.22
CA PRO A 92 -12.61 24.14 5.70
C PRO A 92 -12.28 23.00 4.72
N GLU A 93 -13.23 22.53 3.91
CA GLU A 93 -13.00 21.52 2.90
C GLU A 93 -12.06 21.99 1.79
N GLU A 94 -12.07 23.28 1.44
CA GLU A 94 -11.14 23.84 0.45
C GLU A 94 -9.71 23.84 1.00
N THR A 95 -9.54 24.12 2.30
CA THR A 95 -8.25 23.99 2.98
C THR A 95 -7.79 22.53 3.02
N LEU A 96 -8.69 21.59 3.35
CA LEU A 96 -8.42 20.15 3.33
C LEU A 96 -7.93 19.71 1.94
N PHE A 97 -8.62 20.11 0.87
CA PHE A 97 -8.25 19.78 -0.49
C PHE A 97 -6.92 20.42 -0.91
N ALA A 98 -6.65 21.66 -0.52
CA ALA A 98 -5.37 22.31 -0.81
C ALA A 98 -4.21 21.60 -0.10
N MET A 99 -4.37 21.18 1.15
CA MET A 99 -3.38 20.39 1.88
C MET A 99 -3.17 19.01 1.22
N GLY A 100 -4.25 18.38 0.73
CA GLY A 100 -4.21 17.03 0.16
C GLY A 100 -3.66 16.95 -1.26
N ARG A 101 -3.92 17.94 -2.10
CA ARG A 101 -3.59 17.89 -3.54
C ARG A 101 -2.86 19.11 -4.09
N GLY A 102 -2.56 20.10 -3.24
CA GLY A 102 -2.08 21.41 -3.67
C GLY A 102 -3.20 22.28 -4.23
N TYR A 103 -2.88 23.53 -4.45
CA TYR A 103 -3.78 24.51 -5.05
C TYR A 103 -2.99 25.48 -5.93
N GLN A 104 -3.53 25.77 -7.12
CA GLN A 104 -3.03 26.80 -8.01
C GLN A 104 -4.23 27.57 -8.59
N GLY A 105 -4.37 28.83 -8.23
CA GLY A 105 -5.51 29.65 -8.64
C GLY A 105 -5.42 31.07 -8.13
N ASP A 106 -6.58 31.75 -8.11
CA ASP A 106 -6.73 33.15 -7.74
C ASP A 106 -6.29 33.49 -6.30
N LYS A 107 -6.36 32.52 -5.38
CA LYS A 107 -5.96 32.69 -3.97
C LYS A 107 -4.47 32.42 -3.71
N GLY A 108 -3.75 31.84 -4.70
CA GLY A 108 -2.31 31.58 -4.57
C GLY A 108 -1.85 30.30 -5.26
N ASP A 109 -0.63 29.89 -4.94
CA ASP A 109 0.00 28.67 -5.42
C ASP A 109 0.68 27.93 -4.27
N VAL A 110 0.27 26.70 -3.98
CA VAL A 110 0.83 25.86 -2.92
C VAL A 110 0.89 24.39 -3.37
N THR A 111 1.95 23.70 -3.02
CA THR A 111 2.09 22.26 -3.21
C THR A 111 1.33 21.49 -2.12
N ALA A 112 0.95 20.23 -2.40
CA ALA A 112 0.36 19.35 -1.40
C ALA A 112 1.34 19.02 -0.27
N LEU A 113 0.80 18.52 0.86
CA LEU A 113 1.59 17.88 1.89
C LEU A 113 2.24 16.60 1.35
N PRO A 114 3.38 16.17 1.89
CA PRO A 114 3.96 14.88 1.55
C PRO A 114 3.01 13.74 1.90
N MET A 115 3.11 12.65 1.16
CA MET A 115 2.29 11.48 1.32
C MET A 115 3.15 10.27 1.67
N LYS A 116 2.73 9.49 2.67
CA LYS A 116 3.37 8.22 3.06
C LYS A 116 2.31 7.12 3.17
N LYS A 117 2.77 5.87 3.11
CA LYS A 117 1.88 4.72 3.33
C LYS A 117 1.37 4.67 4.76
N TRP A 118 0.09 4.31 4.89
CA TRP A 118 -0.52 3.96 6.17
C TRP A 118 -0.09 2.55 6.54
N PHE A 119 1.02 2.45 7.24
CA PHE A 119 1.67 1.19 7.61
C PHE A 119 1.92 0.29 6.38
N THR A 120 1.56 -0.97 6.42
CA THR A 120 1.73 -1.95 5.33
C THR A 120 0.48 -2.09 4.43
N THR A 121 -0.42 -1.09 4.44
CA THR A 121 -1.65 -1.08 3.62
C THR A 121 -1.42 -0.43 2.25
N ASN A 122 -2.41 -0.52 1.36
CA ASN A 122 -2.43 0.24 0.10
C ASN A 122 -2.88 1.70 0.29
N TYR A 123 -3.36 2.06 1.51
CA TYR A 123 -3.78 3.41 1.83
C TYR A 123 -2.59 4.31 2.14
N HIS A 124 -2.65 5.56 1.72
CA HIS A 124 -1.64 6.57 1.97
C HIS A 124 -2.26 7.74 2.72
N TYR A 125 -1.57 8.21 3.74
CA TYR A 125 -1.94 9.39 4.50
C TYR A 125 -1.07 10.61 4.13
N LEU A 126 -1.59 11.80 4.37
CA LEU A 126 -0.85 13.05 4.23
C LEU A 126 -0.12 13.34 5.53
N VAL A 127 1.18 13.59 5.44
CA VAL A 127 2.05 13.81 6.61
C VAL A 127 1.80 15.20 7.19
N PRO A 128 1.27 15.32 8.43
CA PRO A 128 1.09 16.61 9.07
C PRO A 128 2.43 17.30 9.33
N GLU A 129 2.45 18.62 9.21
CA GLU A 129 3.64 19.42 9.49
C GLU A 129 3.40 20.27 10.75
N VAL A 130 4.25 20.06 11.74
CA VAL A 130 4.26 20.78 13.02
C VAL A 130 5.57 21.54 13.13
N ASP A 131 5.49 22.84 13.36
CA ASP A 131 6.63 23.73 13.58
C ASP A 131 6.40 24.65 14.79
N GLU A 132 7.36 25.50 15.12
CA GLU A 132 7.27 26.44 16.25
C GLU A 132 6.11 27.46 16.13
N ALA A 133 5.61 27.71 14.91
CA ALA A 133 4.50 28.63 14.67
C ALA A 133 3.14 27.94 14.78
N THR A 134 3.09 26.62 14.98
CA THR A 134 1.86 25.85 15.05
C THR A 134 1.14 26.06 16.38
N ASP A 135 -0.06 26.67 16.33
CA ASP A 135 -0.92 26.94 17.49
C ASP A 135 -1.91 25.79 17.68
N ILE A 136 -1.57 24.80 18.52
CA ILE A 136 -2.40 23.62 18.80
C ILE A 136 -3.63 24.01 19.61
N LYS A 137 -4.82 23.82 19.02
CA LYS A 137 -6.12 24.07 19.67
C LYS A 137 -7.24 23.32 18.95
N LEU A 138 -8.38 23.15 19.60
CA LEU A 138 -9.57 22.59 18.94
C LEU A 138 -10.07 23.54 17.84
N ASN A 139 -10.03 23.08 16.58
CA ASN A 139 -10.30 23.93 15.41
C ASN A 139 -11.39 23.36 14.47
N SER A 140 -11.97 22.20 14.77
CA SER A 140 -13.01 21.62 13.92
C SER A 140 -14.16 21.05 14.74
N THR A 141 -15.38 21.25 14.24
CA THR A 141 -16.61 20.64 14.81
C THR A 141 -16.99 19.34 14.12
N LYS A 142 -16.31 18.96 13.02
CA LYS A 142 -16.65 17.79 12.20
C LYS A 142 -16.97 16.51 13.01
N PRO A 143 -16.14 16.09 13.99
CA PRO A 143 -16.41 14.89 14.74
C PRO A 143 -17.73 14.94 15.50
N PHE A 144 -18.07 16.08 16.05
CA PHE A 144 -19.29 16.31 16.80
C PHE A 144 -20.51 16.43 15.89
N ASP A 145 -20.35 17.06 14.73
CA ASP A 145 -21.40 17.21 13.73
C ASP A 145 -21.82 15.85 13.16
N GLU A 146 -20.87 14.98 12.83
CA GLU A 146 -21.16 13.62 12.33
C GLU A 146 -21.82 12.75 13.42
N PHE A 147 -21.38 12.85 14.68
CA PHE A 147 -22.04 12.17 15.79
C PHE A 147 -23.50 12.64 15.95
N ASN A 148 -23.75 13.95 15.92
CA ASN A 148 -25.10 14.50 16.00
C ASN A 148 -25.95 14.16 14.79
N GLU A 149 -25.36 14.07 13.59
CA GLU A 149 -26.03 13.64 12.36
C GLU A 149 -26.56 12.19 12.50
N ALA A 150 -25.74 11.26 13.00
CA ALA A 150 -26.16 9.89 13.28
C ALA A 150 -27.24 9.83 14.37
N LYS A 151 -27.06 10.58 15.45
CA LYS A 151 -28.03 10.67 16.56
C LYS A 151 -29.39 11.20 16.11
N ALA A 152 -29.43 12.15 15.18
CA ALA A 152 -30.67 12.65 14.57
C ALA A 152 -31.41 11.60 13.73
N LEU A 153 -30.70 10.56 13.27
CA LEU A 153 -31.30 9.39 12.60
C LEU A 153 -31.70 8.29 13.57
N GLY A 154 -31.58 8.50 14.88
CA GLY A 154 -31.84 7.49 15.92
C GLY A 154 -30.75 6.43 16.02
N ILE A 155 -29.54 6.69 15.54
CA ILE A 155 -28.42 5.75 15.56
C ILE A 155 -27.37 6.24 16.57
N THR A 156 -27.10 5.43 17.59
CA THR A 156 -25.99 5.69 18.52
C THR A 156 -24.69 5.22 17.90
N THR A 157 -23.71 6.13 17.83
CA THR A 157 -22.40 5.84 17.26
C THR A 157 -21.28 5.98 18.29
N LYS A 158 -20.18 5.35 18.00
CA LYS A 158 -18.91 5.45 18.69
C LYS A 158 -17.97 6.30 17.83
N PRO A 159 -17.70 7.59 18.19
CA PRO A 159 -16.77 8.42 17.45
C PRO A 159 -15.37 7.80 17.41
N VAL A 160 -14.70 7.89 16.27
CA VAL A 160 -13.34 7.36 16.03
C VAL A 160 -12.39 8.51 15.79
N LEU A 161 -11.25 8.51 16.46
CA LEU A 161 -10.16 9.49 16.30
C LEU A 161 -8.84 8.76 16.11
N ILE A 162 -7.96 9.31 15.27
CA ILE A 162 -6.55 8.92 15.31
C ILE A 162 -5.96 9.39 16.63
N GLY A 163 -5.24 8.52 17.32
CA GLY A 163 -4.69 8.82 18.64
C GLY A 163 -3.55 9.81 18.61
N PRO A 164 -3.37 10.57 19.71
CA PRO A 164 -2.37 11.63 19.79
C PRO A 164 -0.93 11.12 19.68
N TYR A 165 -0.64 9.92 20.16
CA TYR A 165 0.69 9.31 20.03
C TYR A 165 0.98 8.97 18.57
N THR A 166 0.07 8.27 17.90
CA THR A 166 0.17 7.96 16.47
C THR A 166 0.27 9.22 15.62
N PHE A 167 -0.55 10.24 15.91
CA PHE A 167 -0.50 11.52 15.21
C PHE A 167 0.87 12.16 15.29
N LEU A 168 1.43 12.30 16.50
CA LEU A 168 2.74 12.91 16.73
C LEU A 168 3.87 12.12 16.07
N LYS A 169 3.85 10.78 16.17
CA LYS A 169 4.89 9.92 15.58
C LYS A 169 4.85 9.89 14.06
N LEU A 170 3.72 10.20 13.44
CA LEU A 170 3.56 10.27 11.98
C LEU A 170 3.65 11.69 11.41
N ALA A 171 3.65 12.72 12.27
CA ALA A 171 3.90 14.10 11.87
C ALA A 171 5.40 14.36 11.68
N ARG A 172 5.73 15.48 11.02
CA ARG A 172 7.11 15.90 10.83
C ARG A 172 7.28 17.39 11.15
N ASN A 173 8.50 17.81 11.47
CA ASN A 173 8.89 19.21 11.40
C ASN A 173 9.49 19.46 9.99
N PRO A 174 8.92 20.36 9.17
CA PRO A 174 9.42 20.63 7.83
C PRO A 174 10.76 21.36 7.80
N GLN A 175 11.26 21.84 8.95
CA GLN A 175 12.49 22.63 9.11
C GLN A 175 13.58 21.86 9.87
N ALA A 176 13.28 20.67 10.37
CA ALA A 176 14.19 19.81 11.12
C ALA A 176 14.14 18.38 10.63
N GLU A 177 15.16 17.59 10.94
CA GLU A 177 15.24 16.17 10.58
C GLU A 177 14.17 15.35 11.31
N GLU A 178 13.90 15.71 12.59
CA GLU A 178 12.91 15.04 13.45
C GLU A 178 11.99 16.06 14.13
N LEU A 179 10.79 15.59 14.52
CA LEU A 179 9.87 16.35 15.36
C LEU A 179 10.25 16.18 16.84
N GLU A 180 10.58 17.27 17.51
CA GLU A 180 10.83 17.26 18.96
C GLU A 180 9.52 17.20 19.76
N TYR A 181 9.42 16.24 20.67
CA TYR A 181 8.27 16.07 21.56
C TYR A 181 8.46 16.84 22.87
N ASP A 182 8.57 18.17 22.80
CA ASP A 182 8.69 18.99 23.98
C ASP A 182 7.42 18.99 24.86
N LYS A 183 7.55 19.42 26.10
CA LYS A 183 6.42 19.44 27.05
C LYS A 183 5.29 20.36 26.60
N GLY A 184 5.59 21.43 25.87
CA GLY A 184 4.60 22.39 25.37
C GLY A 184 3.68 21.71 24.34
N LEU A 185 4.27 21.12 23.30
CA LEU A 185 3.55 20.40 22.26
C LEU A 185 2.73 19.25 22.83
N VAL A 186 3.35 18.38 23.64
CA VAL A 186 2.67 17.23 24.25
C VAL A 186 1.48 17.66 25.13
N ASN A 187 1.65 18.72 25.93
CA ASN A 187 0.57 19.26 26.77
C ASN A 187 -0.57 19.86 25.94
N ALA A 188 -0.25 20.60 24.89
CA ALA A 188 -1.24 21.23 24.03
C ALA A 188 -2.09 20.17 23.28
N VAL A 189 -1.43 19.15 22.71
CA VAL A 189 -2.14 18.05 22.04
C VAL A 189 -3.01 17.29 23.03
N ALA A 190 -2.49 16.92 24.20
CA ALA A 190 -3.27 16.21 25.23
C ALA A 190 -4.47 17.03 25.72
N ALA A 191 -4.33 18.38 25.84
CA ALA A 191 -5.43 19.24 26.24
C ALA A 191 -6.58 19.25 25.22
N VAL A 192 -6.27 19.30 23.92
CA VAL A 192 -7.29 19.25 22.87
C VAL A 192 -8.02 17.88 22.90
N TYR A 193 -7.30 16.76 23.03
CA TYR A 193 -7.94 15.44 23.13
C TYR A 193 -8.82 15.33 24.38
N ALA A 194 -8.38 15.89 25.53
CA ALA A 194 -9.19 15.94 26.74
C ALA A 194 -10.48 16.76 26.52
N GLU A 195 -10.37 17.92 25.85
CA GLU A 195 -11.55 18.73 25.48
C GLU A 195 -12.49 17.97 24.56
N VAL A 196 -11.97 17.23 23.57
CA VAL A 196 -12.77 16.42 22.66
C VAL A 196 -13.52 15.30 23.41
N VAL A 197 -12.84 14.58 24.31
CA VAL A 197 -13.46 13.54 25.15
C VAL A 197 -14.58 14.13 26.03
N ALA A 198 -14.31 15.26 26.71
CA ALA A 198 -15.31 15.92 27.52
C ALA A 198 -16.54 16.36 26.72
N LYS A 199 -16.31 16.91 25.51
CA LYS A 199 -17.38 17.36 24.62
C LYS A 199 -18.26 16.20 24.12
N PHE A 200 -17.69 15.04 23.80
CA PHE A 200 -18.45 13.85 23.46
C PHE A 200 -19.25 13.32 24.66
N ALA A 201 -18.69 13.38 25.87
CA ALA A 201 -19.43 13.05 27.09
C ALA A 201 -20.65 13.96 27.29
N GLU A 202 -20.51 15.28 27.05
CA GLU A 202 -21.61 16.25 27.09
C GLU A 202 -22.68 15.96 26.02
N LEU A 203 -22.28 15.52 24.82
CA LEU A 203 -23.20 15.14 23.74
C LEU A 203 -23.91 13.81 24.00
N GLY A 204 -23.47 13.06 25.01
CA GLY A 204 -24.05 11.77 25.42
C GLY A 204 -23.57 10.58 24.60
N ALA A 205 -22.33 10.63 24.08
CA ALA A 205 -21.68 9.45 23.53
C ALA A 205 -21.35 8.47 24.66
N GLU A 206 -21.63 7.20 24.46
CA GLU A 206 -21.33 6.14 25.44
C GLU A 206 -19.86 5.69 25.34
N TRP A 207 -19.33 5.62 24.12
CA TRP A 207 -17.97 5.22 23.80
C TRP A 207 -17.32 6.21 22.85
N ILE A 208 -16.01 6.38 22.98
CA ILE A 208 -15.11 6.97 21.99
C ILE A 208 -13.98 5.99 21.72
N GLN A 209 -13.63 5.80 20.45
CA GLN A 209 -12.47 5.00 20.01
C GLN A 209 -11.32 5.92 19.67
N ILE A 210 -10.14 5.62 20.21
CA ILE A 210 -8.89 6.30 19.89
C ILE A 210 -7.94 5.25 19.30
N ASP A 211 -7.59 5.44 18.02
CA ASP A 211 -6.76 4.51 17.25
C ASP A 211 -5.28 4.83 17.42
N GLU A 212 -4.54 3.90 18.01
CA GLU A 212 -3.09 4.01 18.22
C GLU A 212 -2.29 2.89 17.52
N PRO A 213 -2.40 2.78 16.19
CA PRO A 213 -1.68 1.73 15.46
C PRO A 213 -0.15 1.88 15.53
N TYR A 214 0.39 3.05 15.83
CA TYR A 214 1.84 3.20 16.00
C TYR A 214 2.40 2.39 17.19
N LEU A 215 1.54 1.96 18.13
CA LEU A 215 1.92 1.10 19.24
C LEU A 215 2.38 -0.29 18.82
N VAL A 216 2.08 -0.74 17.61
CA VAL A 216 2.53 -2.07 17.13
C VAL A 216 3.94 -2.06 16.52
N LEU A 217 4.52 -0.87 16.27
CA LEU A 217 5.89 -0.72 15.78
C LEU A 217 6.93 -0.93 16.90
N ASP A 218 8.19 -1.04 16.52
CA ASP A 218 9.30 -0.96 17.48
C ASP A 218 9.28 0.38 18.24
N LYS A 219 9.63 0.34 19.52
CA LYS A 219 9.66 1.53 20.37
C LYS A 219 11.06 2.13 20.42
N GLU A 220 11.12 3.44 20.28
CA GLU A 220 12.31 4.23 20.52
C GLU A 220 12.40 4.66 21.99
N PRO A 221 13.59 5.02 22.48
CA PRO A 221 13.73 5.57 23.83
C PRO A 221 12.82 6.79 24.04
N GLY A 222 11.99 6.73 25.10
CA GLY A 222 11.04 7.80 25.42
C GLY A 222 9.61 7.60 24.87
N ASP A 223 9.38 6.66 23.94
CA ASP A 223 8.07 6.43 23.35
C ASP A 223 7.00 6.03 24.36
N VAL A 224 7.33 5.14 25.28
CA VAL A 224 6.41 4.71 26.36
C VAL A 224 6.05 5.87 27.28
N GLU A 225 7.02 6.73 27.61
CA GLU A 225 6.79 7.91 28.46
C GLU A 225 5.98 8.99 27.73
N LEU A 226 6.20 9.18 26.42
CA LEU A 226 5.37 10.05 25.58
C LEU A 226 3.91 9.57 25.60
N PHE A 227 3.68 8.29 25.34
CA PHE A 227 2.34 7.70 25.38
C PHE A 227 1.68 7.88 26.76
N LYS A 228 2.37 7.55 27.85
CA LYS A 228 1.87 7.73 29.22
C LYS A 228 1.55 9.19 29.53
N SER A 229 2.42 10.13 29.11
CA SER A 229 2.25 11.56 29.40
C SER A 229 1.02 12.15 28.69
N LEU A 230 0.65 11.64 27.52
CA LEU A 230 -0.57 12.00 26.82
C LEU A 230 -1.82 11.47 27.55
N TYR A 231 -1.88 10.16 27.77
CA TYR A 231 -3.09 9.51 28.26
C TYR A 231 -3.39 9.74 29.73
N THR A 232 -2.39 9.98 30.59
CA THR A 232 -2.62 10.44 31.96
C THR A 232 -3.34 11.79 32.07
N LYS A 233 -3.31 12.60 31.01
CA LYS A 233 -4.05 13.88 30.93
C LYS A 233 -5.39 13.74 30.23
N ILE A 234 -5.50 12.83 29.27
CA ILE A 234 -6.72 12.66 28.47
C ILE A 234 -7.77 11.88 29.25
N LEU A 235 -7.38 10.76 29.87
CA LEU A 235 -8.33 9.84 30.50
C LEU A 235 -9.17 10.44 31.65
N PRO A 236 -8.67 11.39 32.46
CA PRO A 236 -9.52 12.05 33.47
C PRO A 236 -10.71 12.82 32.89
N ALA A 237 -10.64 13.26 31.65
CA ALA A 237 -11.73 13.97 30.97
C ALA A 237 -12.99 13.12 30.72
N ARG A 238 -12.90 11.79 30.92
CA ARG A 238 -14.08 10.88 30.88
C ARG A 238 -15.14 11.26 31.91
N ASP A 239 -14.71 11.72 33.06
CA ASP A 239 -15.57 12.09 34.22
C ASP A 239 -16.65 11.02 34.55
N GLY A 240 -16.34 9.75 34.26
CA GLY A 240 -17.27 8.62 34.44
C GLY A 240 -18.50 8.63 33.50
N LYS A 241 -18.54 9.52 32.50
CA LYS A 241 -19.70 9.71 31.61
C LYS A 241 -19.53 9.08 30.24
N ILE A 242 -18.31 8.85 29.81
CA ILE A 242 -17.96 8.25 28.52
C ILE A 242 -16.88 7.21 28.71
N LYS A 243 -16.92 6.15 27.95
CA LYS A 243 -15.90 5.09 27.90
C LYS A 243 -14.91 5.33 26.79
N VAL A 244 -13.62 5.11 27.06
CA VAL A 244 -12.54 5.27 26.08
C VAL A 244 -12.00 3.90 25.68
N LEU A 245 -12.16 3.56 24.40
CA LEU A 245 -11.55 2.40 23.75
C LEU A 245 -10.21 2.83 23.12
N LEU A 246 -9.10 2.31 23.63
CA LEU A 246 -7.82 2.33 22.92
C LEU A 246 -7.82 1.19 21.90
N ASN A 247 -7.76 1.51 20.61
CA ASN A 247 -7.79 0.50 19.55
C ASN A 247 -6.43 0.40 18.87
N THR A 248 -5.88 -0.82 18.78
CA THR A 248 -4.60 -1.10 18.13
C THR A 248 -4.80 -2.16 17.04
N TYR A 249 -4.06 -2.03 15.94
CA TYR A 249 -4.21 -2.92 14.79
C TYR A 249 -2.93 -3.00 13.95
N PHE A 250 -2.86 -4.01 13.06
CA PHE A 250 -1.76 -4.39 12.18
C PHE A 250 -0.60 -5.11 12.88
N GLY A 251 -0.80 -5.58 14.11
CA GLY A 251 0.20 -6.32 14.86
C GLY A 251 -0.08 -6.37 16.35
N HIS A 252 0.95 -6.65 17.13
CA HIS A 252 0.84 -6.82 18.57
C HIS A 252 1.41 -5.63 19.36
N ILE A 253 0.93 -5.48 20.60
CA ILE A 253 1.41 -4.51 21.59
C ILE A 253 2.01 -5.16 22.84
N ALA A 254 2.48 -6.40 22.73
CA ALA A 254 2.94 -7.20 23.88
C ALA A 254 4.04 -6.50 24.71
N ASP A 255 4.90 -5.71 24.06
CA ASP A 255 5.97 -4.93 24.69
C ASP A 255 5.50 -3.73 25.51
N VAL A 256 4.27 -3.25 25.27
CA VAL A 256 3.67 -2.10 25.98
C VAL A 256 2.34 -2.45 26.63
N TYR A 257 1.85 -3.68 26.49
CA TYR A 257 0.54 -4.10 27.01
C TYR A 257 0.38 -3.85 28.51
N GLU A 258 1.40 -4.15 29.32
CA GLU A 258 1.38 -3.89 30.76
C GLU A 258 1.13 -2.41 31.07
N THR A 259 1.80 -1.52 30.37
CA THR A 259 1.59 -0.06 30.50
C THR A 259 0.17 0.36 30.09
N VAL A 260 -0.34 -0.18 28.99
CA VAL A 260 -1.71 0.10 28.52
C VAL A 260 -2.73 -0.37 29.54
N ASN A 261 -2.57 -1.58 30.09
CA ASN A 261 -3.47 -2.16 31.08
C ASN A 261 -3.48 -1.35 32.38
N LEU A 262 -2.31 -0.86 32.84
CA LEU A 262 -2.19 -0.02 34.03
C LEU A 262 -2.82 1.37 33.88
N LEU A 263 -2.96 1.90 32.67
CA LEU A 263 -3.67 3.17 32.41
C LEU A 263 -5.19 3.04 32.54
N ALA A 264 -5.70 1.83 32.68
CA ALA A 264 -7.11 1.53 32.93
C ALA A 264 -8.06 2.19 31.90
N PHE A 265 -7.83 1.94 30.63
CA PHE A 265 -8.79 2.23 29.58
C PHE A 265 -10.07 1.41 29.81
N ASP A 266 -11.22 1.94 29.40
CA ASP A 266 -12.49 1.21 29.49
C ASP A 266 -12.57 0.08 28.46
N GLY A 267 -11.82 0.20 27.35
CA GLY A 267 -11.67 -0.83 26.34
C GLY A 267 -10.26 -0.87 25.77
N ILE A 268 -9.77 -2.06 25.41
CA ILE A 268 -8.52 -2.28 24.70
C ILE A 268 -8.84 -3.15 23.48
N GLY A 269 -8.63 -2.61 22.27
CA GLY A 269 -8.76 -3.32 21.00
C GLY A 269 -7.43 -3.99 20.63
N LEU A 270 -7.47 -5.29 20.40
CA LEU A 270 -6.30 -6.11 20.07
C LEU A 270 -6.51 -6.79 18.72
N ASP A 271 -5.50 -6.70 17.85
CA ASP A 271 -5.47 -7.44 16.60
C ASP A 271 -5.15 -8.92 16.86
N LEU A 272 -6.14 -9.79 16.63
CA LEU A 272 -6.00 -11.23 16.76
C LEU A 272 -5.90 -11.95 15.41
N ASN A 273 -5.51 -11.21 14.36
CA ASN A 273 -5.10 -11.77 13.06
C ASN A 273 -3.59 -11.65 12.90
N GLU A 274 -3.04 -10.44 12.90
CA GLU A 274 -1.61 -10.20 12.66
C GLU A 274 -0.74 -10.23 13.93
N GLY A 275 -1.34 -9.97 15.10
CA GLY A 275 -0.66 -9.98 16.40
C GLY A 275 -1.19 -11.02 17.38
N LYS A 276 -1.81 -12.09 16.87
CA LYS A 276 -2.59 -13.07 17.65
C LYS A 276 -1.85 -13.65 18.83
N ASP A 277 -0.73 -14.31 18.57
CA ASP A 277 -0.04 -15.13 19.58
C ASP A 277 0.59 -14.25 20.66
N GLU A 278 1.21 -13.13 20.28
CA GLU A 278 1.85 -12.19 21.18
C GLU A 278 0.83 -11.42 22.03
N ASN A 279 -0.29 -11.00 21.43
CA ASN A 279 -1.36 -10.31 22.17
C ASN A 279 -2.04 -11.23 23.18
N LEU A 280 -2.35 -12.48 22.80
CA LEU A 280 -2.91 -13.46 23.74
C LEU A 280 -1.94 -13.74 24.90
N ALA A 281 -0.67 -13.98 24.61
CA ALA A 281 0.35 -14.22 25.63
C ALA A 281 0.49 -13.01 26.58
N ALA A 282 0.38 -11.79 26.09
CA ALA A 282 0.41 -10.58 26.92
C ALA A 282 -0.81 -10.50 27.85
N VAL A 283 -2.01 -10.77 27.33
CA VAL A 283 -3.25 -10.81 28.12
C VAL A 283 -3.18 -11.89 29.20
N GLU A 284 -2.72 -13.10 28.86
CA GLU A 284 -2.54 -14.20 29.84
C GLU A 284 -1.53 -13.83 30.93
N LYS A 285 -0.43 -13.18 30.56
CA LYS A 285 0.66 -12.84 31.50
C LYS A 285 0.29 -11.71 32.45
N PHE A 286 -0.31 -10.64 31.94
CA PHE A 286 -0.53 -9.41 32.71
C PHE A 286 -1.98 -9.25 33.19
N GLY A 287 -2.89 -10.12 32.74
CA GLY A 287 -4.31 -10.01 33.03
C GLY A 287 -5.00 -8.82 32.34
N VAL A 288 -6.21 -8.54 32.76
CA VAL A 288 -7.05 -7.42 32.28
C VAL A 288 -7.60 -6.68 33.52
N ALA A 289 -7.55 -5.36 33.52
CA ALA A 289 -8.15 -4.57 34.61
C ALA A 289 -9.67 -4.84 34.70
N GLU A 290 -10.22 -4.92 35.90
CA GLU A 290 -11.58 -5.40 36.20
C GLU A 290 -12.68 -4.68 35.39
N SER A 291 -12.51 -3.36 35.13
CA SER A 291 -13.46 -2.55 34.37
C SER A 291 -13.20 -2.50 32.87
N THR A 292 -12.11 -3.11 32.39
CA THR A 292 -11.68 -3.04 30.98
C THR A 292 -12.35 -4.14 30.15
N THR A 293 -12.90 -3.78 29.02
CA THR A 293 -13.39 -4.71 27.99
C THR A 293 -12.29 -4.95 26.95
N ILE A 294 -11.97 -6.21 26.64
CA ILE A 294 -11.12 -6.57 25.52
C ILE A 294 -11.96 -6.65 24.23
N PHE A 295 -11.62 -5.84 23.27
CA PHE A 295 -12.20 -5.88 21.93
C PHE A 295 -11.36 -6.83 21.07
N ALA A 296 -11.86 -8.06 20.91
CA ALA A 296 -11.22 -9.12 20.17
C ALA A 296 -11.32 -8.85 18.67
N GLY A 297 -10.29 -8.35 18.05
CA GLY A 297 -10.19 -8.10 16.63
C GLY A 297 -10.01 -9.39 15.82
N VAL A 298 -11.06 -10.19 15.72
CA VAL A 298 -11.04 -11.51 15.05
C VAL A 298 -11.54 -11.47 13.61
N VAL A 299 -12.29 -10.44 13.21
CA VAL A 299 -12.74 -10.28 11.82
C VAL A 299 -11.71 -9.42 11.07
N ASN A 300 -11.04 -10.00 10.11
CA ASN A 300 -9.93 -9.36 9.38
C ASN A 300 -10.43 -8.18 8.52
N GLY A 301 -9.92 -6.97 8.78
CA GLY A 301 -10.23 -5.76 8.01
C GLY A 301 -9.32 -5.54 6.78
N ARG A 302 -8.37 -6.46 6.48
CA ARG A 302 -7.37 -6.33 5.41
C ARG A 302 -7.40 -7.45 4.38
N ASN A 303 -8.28 -8.44 4.55
CA ASN A 303 -8.48 -9.51 3.57
C ASN A 303 -9.92 -9.52 3.06
N ILE A 304 -10.15 -10.29 2.00
CA ILE A 304 -11.45 -10.45 1.35
C ILE A 304 -12.11 -11.80 1.62
N TRP A 305 -11.51 -12.63 2.48
CA TRP A 305 -11.94 -14.00 2.72
C TRP A 305 -12.98 -14.06 3.83
N ARG A 306 -13.84 -15.08 3.76
CA ARG A 306 -14.73 -15.44 4.87
C ARG A 306 -13.93 -15.72 6.13
N ASN A 307 -14.44 -15.26 7.26
CA ASN A 307 -13.91 -15.59 8.57
C ASN A 307 -14.16 -17.06 8.90
N ASP A 308 -13.17 -17.76 9.43
CA ASP A 308 -13.35 -19.09 10.02
C ASP A 308 -13.87 -18.91 11.45
N TYR A 309 -15.16 -19.20 11.64
CA TYR A 309 -15.82 -19.02 12.93
C TYR A 309 -15.24 -19.94 14.02
N ALA A 310 -14.81 -21.14 13.67
CA ALA A 310 -14.22 -22.05 14.65
C ALA A 310 -12.91 -21.50 15.22
N VAL A 311 -12.07 -20.94 14.38
CA VAL A 311 -10.81 -20.27 14.77
C VAL A 311 -11.12 -19.03 15.60
N SER A 312 -12.00 -18.17 15.13
CA SER A 312 -12.34 -16.90 15.81
C SER A 312 -12.99 -17.13 17.17
N LEU A 313 -13.90 -18.10 17.30
CA LEU A 313 -14.50 -18.46 18.59
C LEU A 313 -13.46 -19.03 19.55
N GLY A 314 -12.52 -19.85 19.08
CA GLY A 314 -11.41 -20.34 19.90
C GLY A 314 -10.55 -19.22 20.50
N LEU A 315 -10.33 -18.11 19.76
CA LEU A 315 -9.62 -16.93 20.25
C LEU A 315 -10.44 -16.16 21.30
N VAL A 316 -11.74 -15.98 21.06
CA VAL A 316 -12.65 -15.36 22.03
C VAL A 316 -12.74 -16.20 23.32
N ASP A 317 -12.83 -17.52 23.21
CA ASP A 317 -12.85 -18.43 24.36
C ASP A 317 -11.53 -18.41 25.14
N ALA A 318 -10.40 -18.21 24.46
CA ALA A 318 -9.10 -18.02 25.13
C ALA A 318 -9.08 -16.74 25.97
N LEU A 319 -9.59 -15.62 25.45
CA LEU A 319 -9.74 -14.37 26.20
C LEU A 319 -10.72 -14.50 27.37
N LYS A 320 -11.84 -15.19 27.18
CA LYS A 320 -12.86 -15.43 28.22
C LYS A 320 -12.33 -16.26 29.41
N LYS A 321 -11.19 -16.95 29.28
CA LYS A 321 -10.52 -17.59 30.44
C LYS A 321 -9.82 -16.58 31.34
N VAL A 322 -9.53 -15.37 30.85
CA VAL A 322 -8.83 -14.31 31.60
C VAL A 322 -9.81 -13.25 32.09
N THR A 323 -10.84 -12.90 31.30
CA THR A 323 -11.83 -11.87 31.63
C THR A 323 -13.21 -12.22 31.05
N ASP A 324 -14.28 -11.92 31.78
CA ASP A 324 -15.65 -12.02 31.27
C ASP A 324 -16.03 -10.87 30.32
N ASN A 325 -15.25 -9.79 30.31
CA ASN A 325 -15.52 -8.58 29.55
C ASN A 325 -14.83 -8.66 28.17
N VAL A 326 -15.47 -9.37 27.23
CA VAL A 326 -14.97 -9.53 25.85
C VAL A 326 -16.03 -9.03 24.87
N ALA A 327 -15.61 -8.23 23.88
CA ALA A 327 -16.40 -7.82 22.73
C ALA A 327 -15.78 -8.38 21.45
N VAL A 328 -16.56 -8.66 20.42
CA VAL A 328 -16.09 -9.09 19.09
C VAL A 328 -15.95 -7.86 18.20
N SER A 329 -14.80 -7.72 17.54
CA SER A 329 -14.49 -6.55 16.71
C SER A 329 -13.84 -6.93 15.39
N THR A 330 -13.85 -5.98 14.43
CA THR A 330 -12.92 -6.03 13.31
C THR A 330 -11.49 -5.80 13.83
N ALA A 331 -10.53 -6.54 13.28
CA ALA A 331 -9.11 -6.41 13.67
C ALA A 331 -8.52 -5.06 13.26
N SER A 332 -9.05 -4.44 12.21
CA SER A 332 -8.72 -3.09 11.76
C SER A 332 -9.93 -2.49 11.03
N SER A 333 -9.82 -1.23 10.59
CA SER A 333 -10.86 -0.59 9.78
C SER A 333 -11.16 -1.39 8.49
N LEU A 334 -12.43 -1.55 8.17
CA LEU A 334 -12.91 -2.12 6.90
C LEU A 334 -12.65 -1.19 5.69
N LEU A 335 -12.06 -0.01 5.90
CA LEU A 335 -11.59 0.89 4.85
C LEU A 335 -10.67 0.18 3.84
N HIS A 336 -9.95 -0.84 4.29
CA HIS A 336 -8.94 -1.55 3.51
C HIS A 336 -9.49 -2.71 2.68
N VAL A 337 -10.79 -2.99 2.74
CA VAL A 337 -11.47 -4.02 1.94
C VAL A 337 -12.53 -3.40 1.03
N PRO A 338 -12.95 -4.08 -0.06
CA PRO A 338 -14.03 -3.60 -0.91
C PRO A 338 -15.37 -3.50 -0.17
N PHE A 339 -16.31 -2.75 -0.72
CA PHE A 339 -17.57 -2.44 -0.06
C PHE A 339 -18.47 -3.65 0.12
N SER A 340 -18.82 -4.37 -0.94
CA SER A 340 -19.73 -5.54 -0.92
C SER A 340 -19.45 -6.45 -2.11
N THR A 341 -19.71 -7.76 -1.93
CA THR A 341 -19.70 -8.76 -3.01
C THR A 341 -20.96 -8.67 -3.90
N GLU A 342 -21.95 -7.87 -3.51
CA GLU A 342 -23.13 -7.60 -4.32
C GLU A 342 -22.73 -6.88 -5.61
N GLY A 343 -23.22 -7.36 -6.76
CA GLY A 343 -22.89 -6.81 -8.08
C GLY A 343 -21.58 -7.32 -8.67
N GLU A 344 -20.90 -8.29 -8.03
CA GLU A 344 -19.79 -9.06 -8.61
C GLU A 344 -20.34 -10.22 -9.47
N ASP A 345 -21.17 -9.88 -10.48
CA ASP A 345 -21.88 -10.84 -11.34
C ASP A 345 -20.93 -11.67 -12.22
N GLY A 346 -19.66 -11.26 -12.32
CA GLY A 346 -18.62 -12.02 -13.03
C GLY A 346 -18.05 -13.20 -12.26
N LEU A 347 -18.36 -13.30 -10.94
CA LEU A 347 -17.94 -14.41 -10.11
C LEU A 347 -19.07 -15.43 -9.96
N ALA A 348 -18.79 -16.70 -10.21
CA ALA A 348 -19.73 -17.79 -9.97
C ALA A 348 -20.10 -17.86 -8.47
N ASP A 349 -21.31 -18.30 -8.14
CA ASP A 349 -21.81 -18.31 -6.75
C ASP A 349 -20.98 -19.22 -5.84
N ASP A 350 -20.49 -20.35 -6.36
CA ASP A 350 -19.61 -21.27 -5.65
C ASP A 350 -18.23 -20.69 -5.33
N VAL A 351 -17.79 -19.68 -6.08
CA VAL A 351 -16.58 -18.89 -5.82
C VAL A 351 -16.91 -17.74 -4.87
N ARG A 352 -17.94 -16.95 -5.17
CA ARG A 352 -18.33 -15.73 -4.44
C ARG A 352 -18.63 -15.99 -2.96
N LYS A 353 -19.20 -17.17 -2.61
CA LYS A 353 -19.50 -17.57 -1.22
C LYS A 353 -18.26 -17.56 -0.28
N HIS A 354 -17.06 -17.67 -0.82
CA HIS A 354 -15.81 -17.66 -0.06
C HIS A 354 -15.30 -16.23 0.25
N PHE A 355 -15.92 -15.21 -0.32
CA PHE A 355 -15.53 -13.81 -0.09
C PHE A 355 -16.43 -13.13 0.94
N ALA A 356 -15.80 -12.28 1.75
CA ALA A 356 -16.47 -11.35 2.64
C ALA A 356 -15.82 -9.97 2.51
N PHE A 357 -16.53 -9.02 1.89
CA PHE A 357 -16.16 -7.62 1.84
C PHE A 357 -16.74 -6.89 3.05
N ALA A 358 -16.71 -5.57 3.10
CA ALA A 358 -17.10 -4.84 4.30
C ALA A 358 -18.52 -5.16 4.78
N VAL A 359 -19.50 -5.20 3.87
CA VAL A 359 -20.91 -5.49 4.23
C VAL A 359 -21.06 -6.93 4.75
N GLU A 360 -20.45 -7.91 4.07
CA GLU A 360 -20.52 -9.31 4.49
C GLU A 360 -19.84 -9.55 5.84
N LYS A 361 -18.76 -8.81 6.16
CA LYS A 361 -18.07 -8.89 7.46
C LYS A 361 -18.91 -8.36 8.62
N LEU A 362 -19.88 -7.50 8.38
CA LEU A 362 -20.84 -7.10 9.42
C LEU A 362 -21.68 -8.30 9.89
N GLY A 363 -22.14 -9.14 8.95
CA GLY A 363 -22.85 -10.38 9.28
C GLY A 363 -21.97 -11.37 10.06
N GLU A 364 -20.68 -11.47 9.72
CA GLU A 364 -19.72 -12.31 10.47
C GLU A 364 -19.55 -11.84 11.92
N LEU A 365 -19.47 -10.53 12.17
CA LEU A 365 -19.42 -9.98 13.53
C LEU A 365 -20.67 -10.34 14.34
N HIS A 366 -21.85 -10.19 13.75
CA HIS A 366 -23.12 -10.54 14.39
C HIS A 366 -23.16 -12.03 14.74
N ASP A 367 -22.88 -12.90 13.78
CA ASP A 367 -22.87 -14.35 14.00
C ASP A 367 -21.90 -14.77 15.10
N LEU A 368 -20.67 -14.22 15.07
CA LEU A 368 -19.65 -14.51 16.07
C LEU A 368 -20.06 -14.06 17.48
N ALA A 369 -20.70 -12.90 17.63
CA ALA A 369 -21.18 -12.44 18.93
C ALA A 369 -22.28 -13.36 19.49
N VAL A 370 -23.26 -13.73 18.65
CA VAL A 370 -24.34 -14.66 19.02
C VAL A 370 -23.75 -16.02 19.42
N LEU A 371 -22.80 -16.55 18.64
CA LEU A 371 -22.16 -17.83 18.93
C LEU A 371 -21.25 -17.77 20.17
N ALA A 372 -20.58 -16.65 20.41
CA ALA A 372 -19.74 -16.48 21.60
C ALA A 372 -20.56 -16.47 22.92
N ASP A 373 -21.84 -16.09 22.87
CA ASP A 373 -22.76 -16.14 24.00
C ASP A 373 -23.55 -17.46 24.11
N ALA A 374 -23.53 -18.26 23.04
CA ALA A 374 -24.30 -19.51 22.99
C ALA A 374 -23.70 -20.63 23.86
N SER A 375 -24.58 -21.50 24.37
CA SER A 375 -24.13 -22.76 25.01
C SER A 375 -23.48 -23.68 23.95
N GLU A 376 -22.70 -24.65 24.41
CA GLU A 376 -22.10 -25.65 23.50
C GLU A 376 -23.14 -26.49 22.75
N GLU A 377 -24.34 -26.65 23.31
CA GLU A 377 -25.48 -27.31 22.67
C GLU A 377 -26.05 -26.44 21.55
N ASP A 378 -26.27 -25.15 21.83
CA ASP A 378 -26.77 -24.18 20.85
C ASP A 378 -25.77 -23.92 19.72
N LYS A 379 -24.45 -23.85 20.04
CA LYS A 379 -23.40 -23.77 19.00
C LYS A 379 -23.50 -24.94 18.03
N LYS A 380 -23.62 -26.18 18.54
CA LYS A 380 -23.76 -27.39 17.71
C LYS A 380 -25.03 -27.42 16.88
N ALA A 381 -26.10 -26.77 17.34
CA ALA A 381 -27.37 -26.66 16.63
C ALA A 381 -27.40 -25.47 15.66
N SER A 382 -26.38 -24.60 15.65
CA SER A 382 -26.37 -23.39 14.85
C SER A 382 -26.21 -23.68 13.37
N GLY A 383 -27.18 -23.25 12.59
CA GLY A 383 -27.10 -23.30 11.12
C GLY A 383 -26.02 -22.38 10.56
N ALA A 384 -25.76 -21.24 11.19
CA ALA A 384 -24.72 -20.30 10.78
C ALA A 384 -23.33 -20.91 10.95
N LEU A 385 -23.06 -21.54 12.09
CA LEU A 385 -21.78 -22.22 12.32
C LEU A 385 -21.58 -23.39 11.36
N ALA A 386 -22.62 -24.23 11.16
CA ALA A 386 -22.53 -25.34 10.23
C ALA A 386 -22.29 -24.88 8.77
N ALA A 387 -22.98 -23.84 8.33
CA ALA A 387 -22.80 -23.26 7.00
C ALA A 387 -21.40 -22.67 6.82
N ASN A 388 -20.84 -22.01 7.86
CA ASN A 388 -19.50 -21.48 7.84
C ASN A 388 -18.47 -22.63 7.78
N GLN A 389 -18.56 -23.64 8.64
CA GLN A 389 -17.67 -24.79 8.64
C GLN A 389 -17.62 -25.49 7.28
N ALA A 390 -18.78 -25.63 6.61
CA ALA A 390 -18.84 -26.24 5.27
C ALA A 390 -18.02 -25.48 4.20
N LEU A 391 -17.65 -24.23 4.42
CA LEU A 391 -16.76 -23.48 3.52
C LEU A 391 -15.29 -23.88 3.69
N PHE A 392 -14.94 -24.40 4.87
CA PHE A 392 -13.58 -24.81 5.23
C PHE A 392 -13.40 -26.35 5.21
N ASP A 393 -14.50 -27.09 5.08
CA ASP A 393 -14.47 -28.53 4.89
C ASP A 393 -13.97 -28.88 3.48
N GLY A 394 -12.77 -29.45 3.40
CA GLY A 394 -12.17 -29.86 2.13
C GLY A 394 -11.33 -28.78 1.45
N THR A 395 -11.03 -28.99 0.19
CA THR A 395 -10.15 -28.13 -0.61
C THR A 395 -10.99 -27.14 -1.41
N ARG A 396 -10.82 -25.83 -1.16
CA ARG A 396 -11.51 -24.75 -1.88
C ARG A 396 -11.26 -24.81 -3.40
N VAL A 397 -10.00 -25.06 -3.77
CA VAL A 397 -9.55 -25.21 -5.16
C VAL A 397 -8.64 -26.43 -5.25
N ALA A 398 -8.87 -27.30 -6.23
CA ALA A 398 -8.00 -28.45 -6.46
C ALA A 398 -6.56 -27.98 -6.76
N ALA A 399 -5.59 -28.63 -6.13
CA ALA A 399 -4.19 -28.33 -6.38
C ALA A 399 -3.81 -28.69 -7.84
N ASP A 400 -3.04 -27.81 -8.49
CA ASP A 400 -2.44 -28.13 -9.78
C ASP A 400 -1.25 -29.06 -9.56
N LYS A 401 -1.39 -30.29 -10.06
CA LYS A 401 -0.36 -31.31 -9.91
C LYS A 401 1.00 -30.89 -10.47
N ASN A 402 1.02 -30.19 -11.60
CA ASN A 402 2.26 -29.73 -12.22
C ASN A 402 2.95 -28.67 -11.37
N VAL A 403 2.16 -27.74 -10.79
CA VAL A 403 2.70 -26.73 -9.87
C VAL A 403 3.27 -27.38 -8.62
N ALA A 404 2.53 -28.33 -8.02
CA ALA A 404 2.98 -29.06 -6.84
C ALA A 404 4.28 -29.86 -7.10
N GLU A 405 4.37 -30.55 -8.23
CA GLU A 405 5.58 -31.30 -8.63
C GLU A 405 6.78 -30.37 -8.86
N ARG A 406 6.58 -29.21 -9.49
CA ARG A 406 7.63 -28.22 -9.71
C ARG A 406 8.15 -27.63 -8.40
N LEU A 407 7.25 -27.30 -7.47
CA LEU A 407 7.66 -26.81 -6.14
C LEU A 407 8.44 -27.86 -5.35
N ALA A 408 7.98 -29.11 -5.37
CA ALA A 408 8.64 -30.22 -4.67
C ALA A 408 10.02 -30.57 -5.26
N ALA A 409 10.26 -30.22 -6.51
CA ALA A 409 11.54 -30.46 -7.19
C ALA A 409 12.59 -29.35 -6.94
N LEU A 410 12.21 -28.24 -6.30
CA LEU A 410 13.15 -27.14 -6.00
C LEU A 410 14.22 -27.62 -5.02
N THR A 411 15.44 -27.19 -5.30
CA THR A 411 16.63 -27.43 -4.47
C THR A 411 17.37 -26.11 -4.25
N ASP A 412 18.29 -26.03 -3.30
CA ASP A 412 19.07 -24.83 -3.02
C ASP A 412 19.78 -24.27 -4.26
N SER A 413 20.15 -25.13 -5.20
CA SER A 413 20.79 -24.71 -6.46
C SER A 413 19.86 -23.94 -7.39
N ASP A 414 18.53 -24.10 -7.27
CA ASP A 414 17.56 -23.37 -8.07
C ASP A 414 17.47 -21.89 -7.70
N PHE A 415 18.02 -21.49 -6.55
CA PHE A 415 18.05 -20.12 -6.05
C PHE A 415 19.43 -19.44 -6.28
N VAL A 416 20.34 -20.08 -7.02
CA VAL A 416 21.71 -19.56 -7.22
C VAL A 416 22.03 -19.50 -8.71
N ARG A 417 22.26 -18.29 -9.22
CA ARG A 417 22.68 -18.10 -10.60
C ARG A 417 24.19 -18.33 -10.75
N GLN A 418 24.56 -19.10 -11.76
CA GLN A 418 25.95 -19.39 -12.10
C GLN A 418 26.36 -18.75 -13.44
N PRO A 419 27.63 -18.36 -13.62
CA PRO A 419 28.69 -18.24 -12.60
C PRO A 419 28.42 -17.06 -11.64
N ALA A 420 29.35 -16.82 -10.70
CA ALA A 420 29.26 -15.68 -9.76
C ALA A 420 29.18 -14.34 -10.51
N ARG A 421 28.59 -13.32 -9.86
CA ARG A 421 28.28 -12.01 -10.45
C ARG A 421 29.47 -11.38 -11.19
N ALA A 422 30.66 -11.37 -10.60
CA ALA A 422 31.84 -10.78 -11.22
C ALA A 422 32.20 -11.42 -12.58
N GLU A 423 32.03 -12.73 -12.74
CA GLU A 423 32.24 -13.43 -14.02
C GLU A 423 31.13 -13.12 -15.01
N ARG A 424 29.86 -13.03 -14.53
CA ARG A 424 28.72 -12.63 -15.38
C ARG A 424 28.88 -11.21 -15.91
N GLN A 425 29.24 -10.24 -15.06
CA GLN A 425 29.48 -8.85 -15.47
C GLN A 425 30.50 -8.75 -16.59
N LYS A 426 31.59 -9.52 -16.50
CA LYS A 426 32.60 -9.56 -17.56
C LYS A 426 32.01 -10.09 -18.88
N ALA A 427 31.30 -11.23 -18.83
CA ALA A 427 30.66 -11.82 -20.01
C ALA A 427 29.60 -10.88 -20.62
N GLN A 428 28.84 -10.18 -19.78
CA GLN A 428 27.81 -9.22 -20.20
C GLN A 428 28.41 -7.98 -20.86
N ARG A 429 29.50 -7.41 -20.32
CA ARG A 429 30.18 -6.29 -20.94
C ARG A 429 30.70 -6.63 -22.35
N GLU A 430 31.26 -7.82 -22.53
CA GLU A 430 31.67 -8.31 -23.84
C GLU A 430 30.48 -8.54 -24.80
N ALA A 431 29.39 -9.12 -24.31
CA ALA A 431 28.24 -9.48 -25.15
C ALA A 431 27.37 -8.28 -25.52
N LEU A 432 27.25 -7.28 -24.66
CA LEU A 432 26.41 -6.09 -24.86
C LEU A 432 27.18 -4.97 -25.55
N ASN A 433 28.51 -4.86 -25.31
CA ASN A 433 29.38 -3.84 -25.85
C ASN A 433 28.83 -2.42 -25.72
N LEU A 434 28.28 -2.10 -24.55
CA LEU A 434 27.72 -0.79 -24.23
C LEU A 434 28.82 0.21 -23.86
N PRO A 435 28.63 1.51 -24.09
CA PRO A 435 29.56 2.53 -23.62
C PRO A 435 29.55 2.65 -22.10
N LEU A 436 30.51 3.35 -21.49
CA LEU A 436 30.44 3.79 -20.09
C LEU A 436 29.17 4.64 -19.87
N LEU A 437 28.60 4.59 -18.68
CA LEU A 437 27.37 5.31 -18.32
C LEU A 437 26.24 5.02 -19.33
N PRO A 438 25.88 3.74 -19.57
CA PRO A 438 24.87 3.42 -20.57
C PRO A 438 23.53 4.04 -20.23
N THR A 439 22.85 4.59 -21.24
CA THR A 439 21.55 5.27 -21.10
C THR A 439 20.40 4.35 -21.40
N THR A 440 19.36 4.38 -20.58
CA THR A 440 18.13 3.62 -20.76
C THR A 440 16.95 4.32 -20.10
N THR A 441 15.72 3.76 -20.23
CA THR A 441 14.55 4.13 -19.44
C THR A 441 14.12 2.94 -18.58
N ILE A 442 13.15 3.18 -17.67
CA ILE A 442 12.66 2.11 -16.78
C ILE A 442 11.76 1.12 -17.53
N GLY A 443 10.95 1.58 -18.50
CA GLY A 443 10.12 0.67 -19.32
C GLY A 443 8.92 1.34 -19.97
N SER A 444 8.02 1.87 -19.19
CA SER A 444 6.79 2.47 -19.71
C SER A 444 7.00 3.87 -20.31
N PHE A 445 6.33 4.13 -21.44
CA PHE A 445 6.21 5.46 -22.06
C PHE A 445 4.78 6.02 -21.87
N PRO A 446 4.54 7.31 -22.22
CA PRO A 446 3.26 7.97 -21.97
C PRO A 446 2.05 7.21 -22.51
N GLN A 447 1.12 6.88 -21.64
CA GLN A 447 -0.16 6.27 -21.98
C GLN A 447 -1.15 7.36 -22.38
N THR A 448 -1.12 7.75 -23.66
CA THR A 448 -1.95 8.83 -24.21
C THR A 448 -3.45 8.51 -24.11
N LYS A 449 -4.31 9.52 -24.37
CA LYS A 449 -5.76 9.32 -24.39
C LYS A 449 -6.16 8.32 -25.49
N GLU A 450 -5.47 8.36 -26.62
CA GLU A 450 -5.68 7.49 -27.79
C GLU A 450 -5.35 6.04 -27.46
N VAL A 451 -4.19 5.75 -26.86
CA VAL A 451 -3.81 4.40 -26.41
C VAL A 451 -4.84 3.82 -25.44
N ARG A 452 -5.31 4.65 -24.49
CA ARG A 452 -6.35 4.23 -23.54
C ARG A 452 -7.71 4.00 -24.21
N ALA A 453 -8.03 4.81 -25.20
CA ALA A 453 -9.27 4.67 -25.99
C ALA A 453 -9.29 3.37 -26.77
N GLU A 454 -8.19 3.01 -27.47
CA GLU A 454 -8.10 1.77 -28.24
C GLU A 454 -8.22 0.52 -27.34
N ARG A 455 -7.60 0.54 -26.14
CA ARG A 455 -7.80 -0.52 -25.14
C ARG A 455 -9.26 -0.63 -24.68
N ALA A 456 -9.94 0.50 -24.53
CA ALA A 456 -11.36 0.51 -24.16
C ALA A 456 -12.25 -0.01 -25.30
N ARG A 457 -11.92 0.31 -26.55
CA ARG A 457 -12.62 -0.20 -27.76
C ARG A 457 -12.50 -1.71 -27.88
N LEU A 458 -11.30 -2.28 -27.67
CA LEU A 458 -11.10 -3.73 -27.65
C LEU A 458 -11.97 -4.39 -26.57
N ARG A 459 -11.95 -3.85 -25.35
CA ARG A 459 -12.75 -4.40 -24.22
C ARG A 459 -14.26 -4.36 -24.49
N LYS A 460 -14.73 -3.39 -25.26
CA LYS A 460 -16.14 -3.28 -25.66
C LYS A 460 -16.50 -4.12 -26.88
N GLY A 461 -15.53 -4.76 -27.52
CA GLY A 461 -15.71 -5.50 -28.78
C GLY A 461 -15.95 -4.59 -29.99
N GLU A 462 -15.58 -3.31 -29.94
CA GLU A 462 -15.69 -2.35 -31.03
C GLU A 462 -14.59 -2.52 -32.08
N ILE A 463 -13.49 -3.15 -31.70
CA ILE A 463 -12.37 -3.54 -32.58
C ILE A 463 -11.94 -4.97 -32.30
N THR A 464 -11.33 -5.61 -33.26
CA THR A 464 -10.75 -6.94 -33.14
C THR A 464 -9.40 -6.90 -32.40
N LYS A 465 -8.96 -8.06 -31.89
CA LYS A 465 -7.62 -8.21 -31.30
C LYS A 465 -6.52 -7.84 -32.32
N THR A 466 -6.68 -8.24 -33.57
CA THR A 466 -5.72 -7.95 -34.65
C THR A 466 -5.58 -6.44 -34.87
N GLU A 467 -6.69 -5.70 -35.00
CA GLU A 467 -6.66 -4.23 -35.16
C GLU A 467 -6.00 -3.55 -33.95
N TYR A 468 -6.28 -4.04 -32.75
CA TYR A 468 -5.63 -3.54 -31.55
C TYR A 468 -4.12 -3.80 -31.54
N ASP A 469 -3.69 -5.02 -31.91
CA ASP A 469 -2.28 -5.38 -31.94
C ASP A 469 -1.51 -4.58 -33.01
N GLU A 470 -2.10 -4.34 -34.19
CA GLU A 470 -1.52 -3.48 -35.22
C GLU A 470 -1.35 -2.04 -34.71
N TYR A 471 -2.33 -1.51 -34.00
CA TYR A 471 -2.22 -0.19 -33.38
C TYR A 471 -1.09 -0.13 -32.34
N MET A 472 -0.98 -1.15 -31.45
CA MET A 472 0.09 -1.20 -30.46
C MET A 472 1.47 -1.33 -31.12
N LYS A 473 1.61 -2.16 -32.14
CA LYS A 473 2.84 -2.27 -32.94
C LYS A 473 3.27 -0.94 -33.55
N ALA A 474 2.32 -0.15 -34.07
CA ALA A 474 2.61 1.19 -34.57
C ALA A 474 3.10 2.15 -33.49
N GLN A 475 2.55 2.07 -32.27
CA GLN A 475 3.06 2.86 -31.12
C GLN A 475 4.48 2.44 -30.74
N ILE A 476 4.76 1.13 -30.70
CA ILE A 476 6.09 0.57 -30.42
C ILE A 476 7.10 1.06 -31.48
N ASP A 477 6.77 0.96 -32.76
CA ASP A 477 7.64 1.42 -33.86
C ASP A 477 7.99 2.91 -33.74
N ALA A 478 7.00 3.75 -33.46
CA ALA A 478 7.20 5.19 -33.28
C ALA A 478 8.08 5.47 -32.04
N CYS A 479 7.88 4.75 -30.94
CA CYS A 479 8.64 4.88 -29.72
C CYS A 479 10.12 4.47 -29.92
N ILE A 480 10.37 3.32 -30.55
CA ILE A 480 11.72 2.83 -30.85
C ILE A 480 12.45 3.82 -31.73
N LYS A 481 11.82 4.25 -32.83
CA LYS A 481 12.43 5.22 -33.74
C LYS A 481 12.84 6.52 -33.03
N HIS A 482 12.02 7.00 -32.11
CA HIS A 482 12.33 8.22 -31.36
C HIS A 482 13.49 7.97 -30.36
N GLN A 483 13.51 6.84 -29.67
CA GLN A 483 14.61 6.45 -28.77
C GLN A 483 15.95 6.36 -29.55
N GLU A 484 15.95 5.78 -30.76
CA GLU A 484 17.12 5.76 -31.63
C GLU A 484 17.56 7.18 -32.05
N GLN A 485 16.62 8.04 -32.40
CA GLN A 485 16.90 9.43 -32.82
C GLN A 485 17.59 10.25 -31.73
N ILE A 486 17.18 10.08 -30.48
CA ILE A 486 17.80 10.76 -29.34
C ILE A 486 19.09 10.07 -28.87
N GLY A 487 19.34 8.82 -29.29
CA GLY A 487 20.58 8.09 -29.02
C GLY A 487 20.63 7.36 -27.68
N LEU A 488 19.52 6.80 -27.19
CA LEU A 488 19.53 5.88 -26.06
C LEU A 488 20.31 4.61 -26.40
N ASP A 489 21.09 4.08 -25.45
CA ASP A 489 21.94 2.90 -25.66
C ASP A 489 21.16 1.58 -25.56
N VAL A 490 20.26 1.48 -24.57
CA VAL A 490 19.36 0.34 -24.36
C VAL A 490 17.92 0.81 -24.44
N LEU A 491 17.16 0.24 -25.38
CA LEU A 491 15.81 0.67 -25.71
C LEU A 491 14.75 -0.20 -24.99
N VAL A 492 13.54 0.35 -24.89
CA VAL A 492 12.36 -0.36 -24.38
C VAL A 492 11.21 -0.26 -25.38
N HIS A 493 10.27 -1.21 -25.36
CA HIS A 493 9.10 -1.17 -26.27
C HIS A 493 8.03 -0.17 -25.83
N GLY A 494 8.07 0.35 -24.59
CA GLY A 494 7.18 1.39 -24.07
C GLY A 494 5.93 0.92 -23.36
N GLU A 495 5.67 -0.37 -23.30
CA GLU A 495 4.56 -1.01 -22.55
C GLU A 495 3.15 -0.53 -22.93
N PHE A 496 2.92 -0.18 -24.18
CA PHE A 496 1.64 0.38 -24.63
C PHE A 496 0.47 -0.60 -24.48
N GLU A 497 0.72 -1.91 -24.55
CA GLU A 497 -0.27 -2.96 -24.39
C GLU A 497 -0.75 -3.13 -22.93
N ARG A 498 -0.01 -2.61 -21.94
CA ARG A 498 -0.26 -2.85 -20.51
C ARG A 498 -1.14 -1.77 -19.90
N ASN A 499 -2.20 -2.20 -19.19
CA ASN A 499 -3.02 -1.31 -18.38
C ASN A 499 -2.42 -1.04 -17.01
N ASP A 500 -1.90 -2.06 -16.37
CA ASP A 500 -1.32 -2.04 -15.02
C ASP A 500 -0.23 -3.11 -14.92
N MET A 501 0.76 -2.92 -14.06
CA MET A 501 1.89 -3.85 -13.98
C MET A 501 1.57 -5.16 -13.23
N VAL A 502 0.46 -5.24 -12.49
CA VAL A 502 0.03 -6.46 -11.80
C VAL A 502 -1.18 -7.08 -12.46
N GLU A 503 -2.21 -6.29 -12.77
CA GLU A 503 -3.42 -6.77 -13.46
C GLU A 503 -3.08 -7.43 -14.80
N TYR A 504 -2.16 -6.82 -15.60
CA TYR A 504 -1.74 -7.37 -16.87
C TYR A 504 -1.12 -8.78 -16.74
N PHE A 505 -0.21 -8.98 -15.78
CA PHE A 505 0.39 -10.29 -15.55
C PHE A 505 -0.64 -11.28 -15.00
N GLY A 506 -1.44 -10.89 -14.01
CA GLY A 506 -2.48 -11.75 -13.46
C GLY A 506 -3.49 -12.24 -14.51
N GLN A 507 -3.87 -11.39 -15.49
CA GLN A 507 -4.76 -11.78 -16.60
C GLN A 507 -4.16 -12.84 -17.55
N ASN A 508 -2.84 -12.97 -17.55
CA ASN A 508 -2.12 -13.94 -18.39
C ASN A 508 -1.57 -15.14 -17.58
N LEU A 509 -1.91 -15.23 -16.31
CA LEU A 509 -1.55 -16.34 -15.42
C LEU A 509 -2.80 -17.11 -14.99
N ASN A 510 -2.68 -18.43 -14.89
CA ASN A 510 -3.70 -19.25 -14.23
C ASN A 510 -3.70 -18.94 -12.72
N GLY A 511 -4.81 -19.22 -12.05
CA GLY A 511 -4.94 -19.06 -10.60
C GLY A 511 -5.41 -17.69 -10.14
N PHE A 512 -5.65 -16.73 -11.05
CA PHE A 512 -6.14 -15.40 -10.72
C PHE A 512 -7.64 -15.22 -11.03
N LEU A 513 -8.31 -14.41 -10.21
CA LEU A 513 -9.65 -13.90 -10.44
C LEU A 513 -9.65 -12.37 -10.46
N PHE A 514 -10.62 -11.82 -11.18
CA PHE A 514 -10.81 -10.38 -11.33
C PHE A 514 -12.23 -10.00 -10.99
N THR A 515 -12.38 -8.93 -10.22
CA THR A 515 -13.67 -8.38 -9.81
C THR A 515 -14.09 -7.23 -10.72
N LYS A 516 -15.37 -6.89 -10.67
CA LYS A 516 -15.94 -5.74 -11.39
C LYS A 516 -15.86 -4.45 -10.57
N ASN A 517 -16.23 -4.53 -9.29
CA ASN A 517 -16.44 -3.36 -8.41
C ASN A 517 -15.65 -3.41 -7.09
N ALA A 518 -14.75 -4.38 -6.88
CA ALA A 518 -14.00 -4.51 -5.64
C ALA A 518 -12.91 -3.43 -5.48
N TRP A 519 -13.33 -2.17 -5.52
CA TRP A 519 -12.46 -1.01 -5.35
C TRP A 519 -12.15 -0.75 -3.89
N VAL A 520 -10.86 -0.48 -3.59
CA VAL A 520 -10.40 0.03 -2.30
C VAL A 520 -9.75 1.39 -2.48
N GLN A 521 -9.90 2.25 -1.48
CA GLN A 521 -9.29 3.57 -1.49
C GLN A 521 -7.78 3.49 -1.30
N SER A 522 -7.03 4.20 -2.13
CA SER A 522 -5.57 4.32 -2.02
C SER A 522 -5.18 5.65 -1.34
N TYR A 523 -5.64 6.78 -1.85
CA TYR A 523 -5.55 8.09 -1.21
C TYR A 523 -6.51 9.06 -1.88
N GLY A 524 -7.07 10.00 -1.11
CA GLY A 524 -8.02 10.98 -1.64
C GLY A 524 -9.12 10.29 -2.47
N THR A 525 -9.23 10.65 -3.74
CA THR A 525 -10.18 10.02 -4.68
C THR A 525 -9.61 8.83 -5.46
N ARG A 526 -8.32 8.53 -5.32
CA ARG A 526 -7.71 7.40 -6.01
C ARG A 526 -8.13 6.08 -5.38
N CYS A 527 -8.56 5.15 -6.21
CA CYS A 527 -8.91 3.79 -5.84
C CYS A 527 -8.11 2.80 -6.67
N VAL A 528 -7.86 1.62 -6.10
CA VAL A 528 -7.25 0.47 -6.74
C VAL A 528 -8.20 -0.73 -6.66
N LYS A 529 -8.02 -1.68 -7.56
CA LYS A 529 -8.80 -2.91 -7.63
C LYS A 529 -7.85 -4.09 -7.80
N PRO A 530 -7.27 -4.59 -6.69
CA PRO A 530 -6.30 -5.66 -6.72
C PRO A 530 -6.89 -6.95 -7.32
N PRO A 531 -6.12 -7.70 -8.13
CA PRO A 531 -6.50 -9.06 -8.52
C PRO A 531 -6.53 -9.99 -7.30
N ILE A 532 -7.18 -11.14 -7.46
CA ILE A 532 -7.31 -12.15 -6.40
C ILE A 532 -6.52 -13.39 -6.81
N VAL A 533 -5.60 -13.82 -5.95
CA VAL A 533 -4.96 -15.13 -6.07
C VAL A 533 -5.94 -16.17 -5.52
N TRP A 534 -6.56 -16.93 -6.42
CA TRP A 534 -7.61 -17.89 -6.08
C TRP A 534 -7.11 -19.34 -6.00
N GLY A 535 -6.31 -19.73 -6.95
CA GLY A 535 -5.76 -21.09 -7.08
C GLY A 535 -4.25 -21.12 -7.22
N ASP A 536 -3.69 -22.28 -7.55
CA ASP A 536 -2.28 -22.40 -7.85
C ASP A 536 -1.93 -21.61 -9.10
N VAL A 537 -0.82 -20.89 -9.04
CA VAL A 537 -0.40 -19.99 -10.11
C VAL A 537 0.52 -20.72 -11.07
N SER A 538 0.19 -20.66 -12.35
CA SER A 538 1.02 -21.16 -13.45
C SER A 538 0.88 -20.29 -14.69
N ARG A 539 1.87 -20.39 -15.57
CA ARG A 539 1.88 -19.71 -16.88
C ARG A 539 1.53 -20.72 -17.97
N ALA A 540 0.44 -20.47 -18.67
CA ALA A 540 0.02 -21.33 -19.78
C ALA A 540 0.68 -20.97 -21.13
N ASN A 541 0.88 -19.66 -21.36
CA ASN A 541 1.40 -19.11 -22.61
C ASN A 541 2.40 -17.98 -22.34
N PRO A 542 3.30 -17.66 -23.28
CA PRO A 542 4.13 -16.46 -23.21
C PRO A 542 3.28 -15.21 -23.03
N ILE A 543 3.77 -14.26 -22.20
CA ILE A 543 3.03 -13.05 -21.81
C ILE A 543 3.52 -11.83 -22.58
N THR A 544 4.86 -11.63 -22.59
CA THR A 544 5.53 -10.43 -23.12
C THR A 544 6.47 -10.75 -24.27
N VAL A 545 6.76 -12.01 -24.53
CA VAL A 545 7.76 -12.47 -25.49
C VAL A 545 7.47 -11.96 -26.89
N GLU A 546 6.21 -12.02 -27.36
CA GLU A 546 5.82 -11.53 -28.70
C GLU A 546 6.14 -10.03 -28.84
N TRP A 547 5.78 -9.22 -27.85
CA TRP A 547 6.01 -7.78 -27.88
C TRP A 547 7.50 -7.42 -27.85
N SER A 548 8.27 -8.09 -26.98
CA SER A 548 9.70 -7.89 -26.86
C SER A 548 10.47 -8.35 -28.10
N ALA A 549 10.12 -9.51 -28.67
CA ALA A 549 10.71 -10.02 -29.91
C ALA A 549 10.35 -9.13 -31.10
N TYR A 550 9.09 -8.68 -31.18
CA TYR A 550 8.69 -7.72 -32.20
C TYR A 550 9.52 -6.44 -32.10
N ALA A 551 9.62 -5.86 -30.89
CA ALA A 551 10.39 -4.64 -30.67
C ALA A 551 11.88 -4.83 -31.05
N GLN A 552 12.51 -5.95 -30.65
CA GLN A 552 13.89 -6.24 -31.02
C GLN A 552 14.07 -6.40 -32.55
N SER A 553 13.05 -6.87 -33.25
CA SER A 553 13.10 -6.98 -34.73
C SER A 553 13.08 -5.62 -35.44
N ARG A 554 12.73 -4.55 -34.74
CA ARG A 554 12.64 -3.18 -35.30
C ARG A 554 13.91 -2.36 -35.13
N THR A 555 14.90 -2.86 -34.39
CA THR A 555 16.14 -2.14 -34.08
C THR A 555 17.35 -3.07 -34.02
N SER A 556 18.53 -2.53 -34.29
CA SER A 556 19.81 -3.19 -34.04
C SER A 556 20.35 -2.92 -32.63
N HIS A 557 19.77 -1.96 -31.89
CA HIS A 557 20.12 -1.68 -30.51
C HIS A 557 19.63 -2.80 -29.57
N VAL A 558 20.22 -2.85 -28.40
CA VAL A 558 19.78 -3.78 -27.35
C VAL A 558 18.40 -3.38 -26.86
N MET A 559 17.44 -4.32 -26.94
CA MET A 559 16.07 -4.14 -26.40
C MET A 559 16.00 -4.75 -25.01
N LYS A 560 15.38 -4.02 -24.08
CA LYS A 560 15.12 -4.49 -22.72
C LYS A 560 13.72 -5.06 -22.61
N GLY A 561 13.59 -6.34 -22.21
CA GLY A 561 12.33 -6.98 -21.84
C GLY A 561 11.91 -6.55 -20.42
N MET A 562 10.61 -6.37 -20.21
CA MET A 562 10.07 -5.78 -18.97
C MET A 562 9.07 -6.73 -18.32
N LEU A 563 9.31 -7.08 -17.06
CA LEU A 563 8.47 -7.97 -16.26
C LEU A 563 8.19 -7.38 -14.88
N THR A 564 7.13 -7.84 -14.25
CA THR A 564 6.88 -7.61 -12.82
C THR A 564 7.33 -8.83 -12.03
N GLY A 565 8.02 -8.60 -10.93
CA GLY A 565 8.54 -9.65 -10.08
C GLY A 565 7.47 -10.33 -9.21
N PRO A 566 7.75 -11.54 -8.73
CA PRO A 566 6.77 -12.39 -8.03
C PRO A 566 6.31 -11.77 -6.70
N VAL A 567 7.20 -11.11 -5.98
CA VAL A 567 6.89 -10.47 -4.69
C VAL A 567 5.93 -9.30 -4.90
N THR A 568 6.16 -8.48 -5.92
CA THR A 568 5.28 -7.36 -6.28
C THR A 568 3.91 -7.84 -6.76
N ILE A 569 3.85 -8.87 -7.60
CA ILE A 569 2.57 -9.43 -8.07
C ILE A 569 1.73 -9.91 -6.87
N LEU A 570 2.33 -10.63 -5.93
CA LEU A 570 1.61 -11.09 -4.74
C LEU A 570 1.17 -9.92 -3.85
N ASN A 571 2.08 -8.99 -3.55
CA ASN A 571 1.86 -7.91 -2.59
C ASN A 571 0.80 -6.89 -3.05
N TRP A 572 0.59 -6.75 -4.35
CA TRP A 572 -0.45 -5.89 -4.92
C TRP A 572 -1.67 -6.67 -5.40
N SER A 573 -1.79 -7.93 -4.98
CA SER A 573 -2.98 -8.78 -5.13
C SER A 573 -3.58 -9.10 -3.77
N TRP A 574 -4.79 -9.67 -3.76
CA TRP A 574 -5.34 -10.34 -2.59
C TRP A 574 -4.76 -11.75 -2.53
N PRO A 575 -3.90 -12.06 -1.56
CA PRO A 575 -3.32 -13.40 -1.45
C PRO A 575 -4.37 -14.39 -0.94
N ARG A 576 -4.20 -15.66 -1.29
CA ARG A 576 -4.98 -16.75 -0.69
C ARG A 576 -4.46 -17.04 0.73
N GLU A 577 -5.30 -17.67 1.57
CA GLU A 577 -4.97 -17.93 2.99
C GLU A 577 -4.73 -19.40 3.32
N ASP A 578 -4.98 -20.31 2.38
CA ASP A 578 -4.83 -21.76 2.55
C ASP A 578 -3.40 -22.26 2.34
N ILE A 579 -2.50 -21.44 1.78
CA ILE A 579 -1.06 -21.69 1.69
C ILE A 579 -0.27 -20.44 2.10
N THR A 580 1.00 -20.62 2.43
CA THR A 580 1.85 -19.50 2.89
C THR A 580 2.15 -18.50 1.77
N HIS A 581 2.51 -17.26 2.13
CA HIS A 581 2.99 -16.26 1.18
C HIS A 581 4.24 -16.73 0.44
N GLU A 582 5.14 -17.43 1.12
CA GLU A 582 6.32 -18.05 0.51
C GLU A 582 5.94 -19.02 -0.63
N GLN A 583 5.01 -19.95 -0.36
CA GLN A 583 4.55 -20.91 -1.39
C GLN A 583 3.90 -20.20 -2.57
N GLN A 584 3.05 -19.19 -2.33
CA GLN A 584 2.43 -18.42 -3.41
C GLN A 584 3.48 -17.67 -4.24
N THR A 585 4.47 -17.07 -3.58
CA THR A 585 5.54 -16.33 -4.26
C THR A 585 6.44 -17.26 -5.07
N GLN A 586 6.72 -18.46 -4.58
CA GLN A 586 7.47 -19.46 -5.33
C GLN A 586 6.71 -19.95 -6.58
N GLN A 587 5.38 -20.11 -6.50
CA GLN A 587 4.56 -20.42 -7.69
C GLN A 587 4.65 -19.30 -8.73
N LEU A 588 4.51 -18.05 -8.31
CA LEU A 588 4.69 -16.87 -9.15
C LEU A 588 6.10 -16.79 -9.73
N ALA A 589 7.12 -17.04 -8.91
CA ALA A 589 8.51 -17.04 -9.35
C ALA A 589 8.77 -18.07 -10.45
N LEU A 590 8.24 -19.28 -10.33
CA LEU A 590 8.34 -20.31 -11.38
C LEU A 590 7.62 -19.91 -12.67
N ALA A 591 6.45 -19.28 -12.55
CA ALA A 591 5.70 -18.79 -13.72
C ALA A 591 6.44 -17.66 -14.45
N ILE A 592 7.02 -16.71 -13.71
CA ILE A 592 7.82 -15.60 -14.30
C ILE A 592 9.19 -16.09 -14.79
N ARG A 593 9.80 -17.11 -14.14
CA ARG A 593 11.01 -17.79 -14.64
C ARG A 593 10.80 -18.35 -16.05
N ASP A 594 9.66 -18.98 -16.30
CA ASP A 594 9.33 -19.47 -17.64
C ASP A 594 9.30 -18.35 -18.68
N GLU A 595 8.76 -17.19 -18.31
CA GLU A 595 8.75 -16.00 -19.18
C GLU A 595 10.16 -15.46 -19.44
N VAL A 596 10.99 -15.39 -18.39
CA VAL A 596 12.39 -14.95 -18.49
C VAL A 596 13.18 -15.86 -19.45
N LEU A 597 13.04 -17.16 -19.33
CA LEU A 597 13.73 -18.13 -20.19
C LEU A 597 13.26 -18.07 -21.65
N ASP A 598 11.97 -17.84 -21.88
CA ASP A 598 11.45 -17.64 -23.24
C ASP A 598 11.91 -16.31 -23.85
N LEU A 599 12.04 -15.22 -23.06
CA LEU A 599 12.67 -13.97 -23.51
C LEU A 599 14.14 -14.18 -23.88
N GLU A 600 14.91 -14.91 -23.06
CA GLU A 600 16.29 -15.29 -23.39
C GLU A 600 16.34 -16.11 -24.69
N ALA A 601 15.48 -17.11 -24.83
CA ALA A 601 15.40 -17.94 -26.04
C ALA A 601 15.02 -17.11 -27.30
N ALA A 602 14.21 -16.06 -27.14
CA ALA A 602 13.88 -15.11 -28.20
C ALA A 602 14.99 -14.12 -28.52
N GLY A 603 16.15 -14.18 -27.82
CA GLY A 603 17.32 -13.35 -28.07
C GLY A 603 17.35 -12.01 -27.33
N ILE A 604 16.48 -11.80 -26.36
CA ILE A 604 16.48 -10.61 -25.51
C ILE A 604 17.68 -10.70 -24.55
N LYS A 605 18.55 -9.69 -24.62
CA LYS A 605 19.83 -9.67 -23.90
C LYS A 605 19.77 -8.93 -22.57
N VAL A 606 18.79 -8.08 -22.36
CA VAL A 606 18.53 -7.36 -21.09
C VAL A 606 17.11 -7.62 -20.67
N ILE A 607 16.90 -8.14 -19.45
CA ILE A 607 15.57 -8.47 -18.93
C ILE A 607 15.44 -7.80 -17.57
N GLN A 608 14.47 -6.91 -17.44
CA GLN A 608 14.17 -6.21 -16.18
C GLN A 608 12.97 -6.88 -15.50
N ILE A 609 13.12 -7.15 -14.20
CA ILE A 609 12.14 -7.78 -13.34
C ILE A 609 11.92 -6.85 -12.16
N ASP A 610 10.82 -6.10 -12.15
CA ASP A 610 10.58 -5.03 -11.20
C ASP A 610 10.00 -5.53 -9.88
N GLU A 611 10.67 -5.22 -8.76
CA GLU A 611 10.20 -5.52 -7.41
C GLU A 611 9.84 -4.23 -6.64
N ALA A 612 8.94 -3.46 -7.22
CA ALA A 612 8.48 -2.18 -6.67
C ALA A 612 7.89 -2.27 -5.26
N ALA A 613 7.28 -3.41 -4.91
CA ALA A 613 6.62 -3.61 -3.62
C ALA A 613 7.48 -4.36 -2.58
N LEU A 614 8.74 -4.68 -2.87
CA LEU A 614 9.58 -5.45 -1.94
C LEU A 614 9.66 -4.78 -0.56
N ARG A 615 10.11 -3.53 -0.51
CA ARG A 615 10.25 -2.79 0.74
C ARG A 615 8.91 -2.44 1.39
N GLU A 616 7.88 -2.19 0.60
CA GLU A 616 6.57 -1.78 1.08
C GLU A 616 5.88 -2.77 2.00
N LYS A 617 6.26 -4.05 1.92
CA LYS A 617 5.65 -5.16 2.67
C LYS A 617 6.55 -5.73 3.76
N LEU A 618 7.66 -5.05 4.07
CA LEU A 618 8.42 -5.37 5.26
C LEU A 618 7.49 -5.41 6.49
N PRO A 619 7.59 -6.42 7.35
CA PRO A 619 6.88 -6.43 8.62
C PRO A 619 7.14 -5.15 9.42
N LEU A 620 6.17 -4.73 10.22
CA LEU A 620 6.24 -3.48 10.96
C LEU A 620 7.35 -3.47 12.01
N ARG A 621 7.77 -4.64 12.50
CA ARG A 621 8.89 -4.80 13.45
C ARG A 621 10.14 -5.31 12.73
N LYS A 622 11.28 -4.68 12.98
CA LYS A 622 12.57 -5.05 12.38
C LYS A 622 13.00 -6.48 12.71
N THR A 623 12.67 -6.95 13.91
CA THR A 623 12.93 -8.33 14.35
C THR A 623 12.24 -9.40 13.51
N ASP A 624 11.18 -9.03 12.77
CA ASP A 624 10.41 -9.92 11.92
C ASP A 624 10.82 -9.86 10.43
N TRP A 625 11.64 -8.88 10.02
CA TRP A 625 11.96 -8.64 8.62
C TRP A 625 12.51 -9.87 7.90
N HIS A 626 13.55 -10.51 8.48
CA HIS A 626 14.11 -11.72 7.92
C HIS A 626 13.15 -12.90 8.09
N LYS A 627 12.89 -13.28 9.32
CA LYS A 627 12.13 -14.49 9.67
C LYS A 627 10.75 -14.58 8.99
N LYS A 628 10.02 -13.45 8.86
CA LYS A 628 8.66 -13.44 8.33
C LYS A 628 8.57 -13.00 6.86
N TYR A 629 9.65 -12.45 6.27
CA TYR A 629 9.56 -11.86 4.95
C TYR A 629 10.81 -12.02 4.07
N LEU A 630 11.94 -11.40 4.42
CA LEU A 630 13.11 -11.34 3.53
C LEU A 630 13.72 -12.71 3.24
N ASP A 631 13.68 -13.64 4.21
CA ASP A 631 14.23 -15.00 4.05
C ASP A 631 13.52 -15.82 2.96
N TRP A 632 12.30 -15.44 2.54
CA TRP A 632 11.63 -16.06 1.40
C TRP A 632 11.49 -15.11 0.20
N ALA A 633 11.34 -13.80 0.42
CA ALA A 633 11.13 -12.83 -0.66
C ALA A 633 12.38 -12.68 -1.56
N ILE A 634 13.56 -12.60 -0.96
CA ILE A 634 14.82 -12.50 -1.71
C ILE A 634 15.11 -13.78 -2.52
N PRO A 635 15.05 -15.00 -1.94
CA PRO A 635 15.15 -16.23 -2.71
C PRO A 635 14.11 -16.35 -3.84
N ALA A 636 12.87 -15.93 -3.62
CA ALA A 636 11.85 -15.97 -4.66
C ALA A 636 12.23 -15.12 -5.90
N PHE A 637 12.82 -13.93 -5.71
CA PHE A 637 13.35 -13.15 -6.82
C PHE A 637 14.52 -13.87 -7.52
N ARG A 638 15.44 -14.46 -6.75
CA ARG A 638 16.59 -15.22 -7.29
C ARG A 638 16.12 -16.42 -8.13
N LEU A 639 15.05 -17.12 -7.71
CA LEU A 639 14.46 -18.24 -8.44
C LEU A 639 14.04 -17.83 -9.86
N VAL A 640 13.56 -16.59 -10.06
CA VAL A 640 13.10 -16.11 -11.37
C VAL A 640 14.23 -16.10 -12.41
N HIS A 641 15.45 -15.77 -12.00
CA HIS A 641 16.56 -15.56 -12.94
C HIS A 641 17.74 -16.52 -12.80
N SER A 642 17.70 -17.41 -11.82
CA SER A 642 18.85 -18.32 -11.53
C SER A 642 19.26 -19.23 -12.68
N ALA A 643 18.33 -19.60 -13.56
CA ALA A 643 18.59 -20.46 -14.72
C ALA A 643 19.03 -19.71 -15.99
N VAL A 644 19.08 -18.38 -15.96
CA VAL A 644 19.51 -17.55 -17.09
C VAL A 644 21.01 -17.71 -17.33
N LYS A 645 21.42 -17.82 -18.59
CA LYS A 645 22.82 -17.91 -19.00
C LYS A 645 23.65 -16.71 -18.52
N PRO A 646 24.99 -16.76 -18.58
CA PRO A 646 25.85 -15.68 -18.10
C PRO A 646 25.71 -14.36 -18.87
N THR A 647 25.44 -14.41 -20.16
CA THR A 647 25.49 -13.25 -21.07
C THR A 647 24.26 -12.34 -21.05
N PRO A 648 23.00 -12.80 -20.86
CA PRO A 648 21.90 -11.86 -20.61
C PRO A 648 22.05 -11.16 -19.26
N GLN A 649 21.73 -9.87 -19.23
CA GLN A 649 21.82 -9.04 -18.04
C GLN A 649 20.45 -8.91 -17.39
N ILE A 650 20.38 -9.16 -16.09
CA ILE A 650 19.14 -9.06 -15.29
C ILE A 650 19.13 -7.71 -14.57
N HIS A 651 18.13 -6.91 -14.90
CA HIS A 651 17.83 -5.65 -14.23
C HIS A 651 16.70 -5.82 -13.24
N THR A 652 16.64 -4.96 -12.25
CA THR A 652 15.48 -4.74 -11.39
C THR A 652 15.25 -3.25 -11.17
N HIS A 653 14.04 -2.88 -10.80
CA HIS A 653 13.70 -1.51 -10.45
C HIS A 653 12.95 -1.46 -9.13
N MET A 654 13.30 -0.50 -8.29
CA MET A 654 12.60 -0.20 -7.04
C MET A 654 12.12 1.24 -7.06
N CYS A 655 10.83 1.42 -6.87
CA CYS A 655 10.24 2.74 -6.61
C CYS A 655 10.61 3.15 -5.18
N TYR A 656 10.79 4.47 -4.98
CA TYR A 656 11.18 5.08 -3.72
C TYR A 656 12.62 4.75 -3.26
N SER A 657 13.33 5.75 -2.74
CA SER A 657 14.77 5.67 -2.44
C SER A 657 15.11 5.33 -0.97
N GLU A 658 14.12 5.04 -0.13
CA GLU A 658 14.34 4.79 1.30
C GLU A 658 14.54 3.30 1.60
N PHE A 659 15.60 2.66 1.06
CA PHE A 659 15.91 1.24 1.34
C PHE A 659 17.30 1.02 1.96
N ASN A 660 17.86 2.05 2.57
CA ASN A 660 19.17 1.99 3.23
C ASN A 660 19.26 0.90 4.30
N ASP A 661 18.13 0.63 4.94
CA ASP A 661 17.98 -0.34 6.02
C ASP A 661 17.97 -1.82 5.57
N ILE A 662 17.81 -2.08 4.25
CA ILE A 662 17.84 -3.43 3.65
C ILE A 662 18.79 -3.52 2.45
N ILE A 663 19.80 -2.65 2.38
CA ILE A 663 20.71 -2.56 1.22
C ILE A 663 21.47 -3.87 0.96
N THR A 664 21.84 -4.60 2.01
CA THR A 664 22.50 -5.91 1.91
C THR A 664 21.57 -6.98 1.37
N ASP A 665 20.29 -6.94 1.71
CA ASP A 665 19.28 -7.85 1.18
C ASP A 665 18.99 -7.58 -0.30
N ILE A 666 19.02 -6.29 -0.68
CA ILE A 666 18.86 -5.90 -2.08
C ILE A 666 20.05 -6.40 -2.91
N ASP A 667 21.28 -6.29 -2.42
CA ASP A 667 22.44 -6.88 -3.11
C ASP A 667 22.34 -8.41 -3.18
N ALA A 668 21.80 -9.04 -2.14
CA ALA A 668 21.54 -10.49 -2.11
C ALA A 668 20.45 -10.98 -3.09
N MET A 669 19.66 -10.09 -3.71
CA MET A 669 18.78 -10.44 -4.84
C MET A 669 19.56 -10.98 -6.03
N ASP A 670 20.85 -10.69 -6.11
CA ASP A 670 21.77 -11.12 -7.17
C ASP A 670 21.35 -10.68 -8.59
N ALA A 671 20.65 -9.54 -8.70
CA ALA A 671 20.46 -8.84 -9.95
C ALA A 671 21.82 -8.32 -10.47
N ASP A 672 21.93 -8.12 -11.78
CA ASP A 672 23.16 -7.54 -12.37
C ASP A 672 23.13 -6.01 -12.30
N VAL A 673 21.93 -5.39 -12.46
CA VAL A 673 21.71 -3.94 -12.38
C VAL A 673 20.46 -3.62 -11.58
N ILE A 674 20.52 -2.63 -10.70
CA ILE A 674 19.35 -2.06 -10.02
C ILE A 674 19.16 -0.59 -10.37
N SER A 675 17.94 -0.18 -10.73
CA SER A 675 17.56 1.22 -10.85
C SER A 675 16.60 1.63 -9.73
N PHE A 676 16.67 2.88 -9.31
CA PHE A 676 15.84 3.42 -8.24
C PHE A 676 15.68 4.94 -8.34
N GLU A 677 14.64 5.48 -7.71
CA GLU A 677 14.39 6.90 -7.62
C GLU A 677 15.45 7.58 -6.73
N ALA A 678 16.13 8.59 -7.22
CA ALA A 678 17.18 9.28 -6.49
C ALA A 678 17.16 10.81 -6.68
N SER A 679 16.38 11.35 -7.62
CA SER A 679 16.47 12.75 -8.01
C SER A 679 16.02 13.74 -6.95
N ARG A 680 15.10 13.35 -6.07
CA ARG A 680 14.54 14.20 -5.00
C ARG A 680 15.31 14.17 -3.68
N GLY A 681 16.20 13.20 -3.51
CA GLY A 681 16.96 13.02 -2.27
C GLY A 681 18.38 13.55 -2.37
N ASP A 682 19.05 13.65 -1.23
CA ASP A 682 20.47 14.07 -1.13
C ASP A 682 21.45 12.93 -1.46
N LEU A 683 21.01 11.92 -2.24
CA LEU A 683 21.79 10.73 -2.59
C LEU A 683 22.27 9.92 -1.36
N VAL A 684 21.54 9.97 -0.26
CA VAL A 684 21.86 9.21 0.98
C VAL A 684 21.90 7.70 0.71
N VAL A 685 21.08 7.22 -0.22
CA VAL A 685 21.11 5.82 -0.64
C VAL A 685 22.45 5.42 -1.27
N LEU A 686 23.16 6.35 -1.92
CA LEU A 686 24.48 6.09 -2.48
C LEU A 686 25.56 5.97 -1.41
N ASP A 687 25.42 6.64 -0.26
CA ASP A 687 26.30 6.44 0.88
C ASP A 687 26.13 5.03 1.45
N ALA A 688 24.86 4.57 1.59
CA ALA A 688 24.58 3.20 2.02
C ALA A 688 25.12 2.15 1.03
N ILE A 689 25.02 2.39 -0.28
CA ILE A 689 25.58 1.56 -1.34
C ILE A 689 27.12 1.49 -1.20
N HIS A 690 27.77 2.64 -1.00
CA HIS A 690 29.21 2.71 -0.82
C HIS A 690 29.67 1.97 0.44
N ASP A 691 29.04 2.23 1.57
CA ASP A 691 29.39 1.66 2.88
C ASP A 691 29.14 0.15 2.94
N ALA A 692 28.14 -0.35 2.23
CA ALA A 692 27.85 -1.78 2.13
C ALA A 692 28.76 -2.55 1.16
N ASN A 693 29.68 -1.89 0.46
CA ASN A 693 30.46 -2.48 -0.64
C ASN A 693 29.58 -3.17 -1.69
N PHE A 694 28.52 -2.49 -2.10
CA PHE A 694 27.50 -3.00 -3.01
C PHE A 694 28.13 -3.42 -4.35
N GLU A 695 27.88 -4.66 -4.77
CA GLU A 695 28.49 -5.23 -5.97
C GLU A 695 27.66 -5.07 -7.24
N THR A 696 26.34 -4.91 -7.10
CA THR A 696 25.41 -4.72 -8.21
C THR A 696 25.67 -3.38 -8.91
N GLU A 697 25.60 -3.35 -10.26
CA GLU A 697 25.59 -2.08 -10.99
C GLU A 697 24.30 -1.30 -10.66
N ALA A 698 24.35 0.04 -10.66
CA ALA A 698 23.20 0.83 -10.26
C ALA A 698 22.88 1.97 -11.23
N GLY A 699 21.59 2.19 -11.43
CA GLY A 699 21.00 3.33 -12.15
C GLY A 699 20.21 4.23 -11.22
N PRO A 700 20.88 5.10 -10.43
CA PRO A 700 20.17 6.13 -9.69
C PRO A 700 19.48 7.10 -10.64
N GLY A 701 18.22 7.39 -10.45
CA GLY A 701 17.48 8.32 -11.29
C GLY A 701 18.12 9.70 -11.32
N VAL A 702 18.30 10.26 -12.52
CA VAL A 702 18.98 11.55 -12.71
C VAL A 702 17.99 12.72 -12.82
N TYR A 703 16.70 12.46 -12.97
CA TYR A 703 15.65 13.47 -12.93
C TYR A 703 14.30 12.93 -12.47
N ASP A 704 13.50 13.81 -11.85
CA ASP A 704 12.17 13.53 -11.31
C ASP A 704 11.12 13.45 -12.43
N ILE A 705 10.49 12.28 -12.58
CA ILE A 705 9.42 12.06 -13.54
C ILE A 705 8.04 12.50 -13.03
N HIS A 706 7.88 12.79 -11.74
CA HIS A 706 6.61 13.20 -11.17
C HIS A 706 6.29 14.69 -11.41
N SER A 707 7.31 15.46 -11.82
CA SER A 707 7.18 16.84 -12.25
C SER A 707 7.07 16.95 -13.77
N PRO A 708 6.22 17.83 -14.32
CA PRO A 708 6.19 18.12 -15.76
C PRO A 708 7.36 19.02 -16.22
N ARG A 709 8.24 19.40 -15.31
CA ARG A 709 9.42 20.22 -15.58
C ARG A 709 10.43 19.44 -16.42
N ILE A 710 10.94 20.06 -17.47
CA ILE A 710 12.02 19.52 -18.29
C ILE A 710 13.35 19.92 -17.66
N PRO A 711 14.17 18.96 -17.16
CA PRO A 711 15.50 19.28 -16.63
C PRO A 711 16.45 19.72 -17.74
N SER A 712 17.35 20.65 -17.44
CA SER A 712 18.39 21.04 -18.41
C SER A 712 19.51 19.97 -18.46
N GLU A 713 20.24 19.96 -19.57
CA GLU A 713 21.45 19.11 -19.73
C GLU A 713 22.44 19.35 -18.59
N ALA A 714 22.69 20.62 -18.20
CA ALA A 714 23.62 20.97 -17.15
C ALA A 714 23.22 20.44 -15.77
N GLU A 715 21.93 20.47 -15.42
CA GLU A 715 21.43 19.87 -14.17
C GLU A 715 21.63 18.37 -14.14
N ILE A 716 21.43 17.69 -15.26
CA ILE A 716 21.64 16.24 -15.35
C ILE A 716 23.14 15.92 -15.30
N GLU A 717 24.02 16.70 -15.99
CA GLU A 717 25.48 16.55 -15.88
C GLU A 717 25.95 16.68 -14.42
N GLU A 718 25.50 17.70 -13.72
CA GLU A 718 25.82 17.92 -12.30
C GLU A 718 25.42 16.71 -11.47
N ARG A 719 24.21 16.18 -11.69
CA ARG A 719 23.71 15.00 -10.98
C ARG A 719 24.56 13.75 -11.27
N ILE A 720 24.96 13.54 -12.52
CA ILE A 720 25.86 12.44 -12.89
C ILE A 720 27.19 12.57 -12.15
N TYR A 721 27.79 13.77 -12.07
CA TYR A 721 29.02 13.96 -11.33
C TYR A 721 28.89 13.73 -9.82
N GLU A 722 27.76 14.07 -9.23
CA GLU A 722 27.49 13.75 -7.82
C GLU A 722 27.43 12.23 -7.59
N ILE A 723 26.79 11.48 -8.50
CA ILE A 723 26.75 10.01 -8.46
C ILE A 723 28.17 9.44 -8.58
N LEU A 724 28.98 9.95 -9.51
CA LEU A 724 30.35 9.48 -9.74
C LEU A 724 31.32 9.79 -8.60
N LYS A 725 30.99 10.69 -7.68
CA LYS A 725 31.75 10.88 -6.43
C LYS A 725 31.59 9.72 -5.45
N LYS A 726 30.54 8.93 -5.59
CA LYS A 726 30.13 7.88 -4.66
C LYS A 726 30.18 6.48 -5.27
N MET A 727 30.17 6.37 -6.58
CA MET A 727 30.15 5.09 -7.31
C MET A 727 31.21 5.04 -8.41
N ASP A 728 31.73 3.84 -8.64
CA ASP A 728 32.64 3.57 -9.76
C ASP A 728 31.90 3.76 -11.09
N VAL A 729 32.53 4.49 -12.01
CA VAL A 729 31.95 4.81 -13.32
C VAL A 729 31.53 3.58 -14.13
N GLU A 730 32.21 2.47 -13.96
CA GLU A 730 31.89 1.20 -14.63
C GLU A 730 30.63 0.54 -14.11
N LYS A 731 30.10 0.98 -12.94
CA LYS A 731 28.92 0.45 -12.30
C LYS A 731 27.68 1.34 -12.46
N VAL A 732 27.79 2.51 -13.10
CA VAL A 732 26.71 3.51 -13.18
C VAL A 732 25.95 3.42 -14.49
N TRP A 733 24.63 3.31 -14.39
CA TRP A 733 23.67 3.47 -15.47
C TRP A 733 22.96 4.82 -15.38
N ILE A 734 22.55 5.39 -16.52
CA ILE A 734 21.86 6.68 -16.59
C ILE A 734 20.42 6.46 -17.04
N ASN A 735 19.48 6.76 -16.17
CA ASN A 735 18.05 6.58 -16.38
C ASN A 735 17.23 7.64 -15.62
N PRO A 736 15.95 7.88 -16.00
CA PRO A 736 15.01 8.64 -15.18
C PRO A 736 14.70 7.92 -13.85
N ASP A 737 14.06 8.63 -12.91
CA ASP A 737 13.66 8.07 -11.61
C ASP A 737 12.76 6.84 -11.73
N CYS A 738 11.75 6.88 -12.60
CA CYS A 738 10.77 5.81 -12.75
C CYS A 738 10.19 5.78 -14.17
N GLY A 739 9.20 4.90 -14.40
CA GLY A 739 8.50 4.77 -15.68
C GLY A 739 7.71 6.02 -16.07
N LEU A 740 7.64 6.32 -17.37
CA LEU A 740 7.11 7.57 -17.93
C LEU A 740 5.59 7.54 -18.23
N LYS A 741 4.91 6.47 -17.87
CA LYS A 741 3.50 6.20 -18.17
C LYS A 741 2.53 7.36 -17.87
N THR A 742 2.79 8.10 -16.79
CA THR A 742 1.91 9.18 -16.32
C THR A 742 2.24 10.54 -16.92
N ARG A 743 3.30 10.65 -17.72
CA ARG A 743 3.76 11.87 -18.36
C ARG A 743 3.09 12.11 -19.72
N GLY A 744 3.28 13.31 -20.25
CA GLY A 744 2.95 13.65 -21.64
C GLY A 744 4.17 13.57 -22.55
N ASN A 745 3.94 13.43 -23.85
CA ASN A 745 5.04 13.41 -24.82
C ASN A 745 5.81 14.75 -24.88
N ALA A 746 5.15 15.85 -24.55
CA ALA A 746 5.72 17.20 -24.63
C ALA A 746 6.90 17.40 -23.66
N GLU A 747 6.85 16.80 -22.46
CA GLU A 747 7.93 16.88 -21.49
C GLU A 747 8.83 15.65 -21.52
N THR A 748 8.32 14.47 -21.89
CA THR A 748 9.08 13.22 -21.90
C THR A 748 10.26 13.26 -22.86
N TRP A 749 10.01 13.60 -24.12
CA TRP A 749 11.06 13.52 -25.14
C TRP A 749 12.17 14.53 -24.94
N PRO A 750 11.91 15.84 -24.67
CA PRO A 750 13.00 16.78 -24.36
C PRO A 750 13.78 16.43 -23.11
N SER A 751 13.14 15.84 -22.10
CA SER A 751 13.86 15.39 -20.88
C SER A 751 14.84 14.26 -21.20
N LEU A 752 14.43 13.30 -22.03
CA LEU A 752 15.31 12.20 -22.46
C LEU A 752 16.40 12.66 -23.43
N GLU A 753 16.14 13.63 -24.30
CA GLU A 753 17.15 14.29 -25.16
C GLU A 753 18.26 14.90 -24.30
N ASN A 754 17.89 15.67 -23.26
CA ASN A 754 18.82 16.26 -22.31
C ASN A 754 19.57 15.21 -21.49
N LEU A 755 18.91 14.11 -21.09
CA LEU A 755 19.55 12.99 -20.39
C LEU A 755 20.66 12.36 -21.24
N VAL A 756 20.39 12.06 -22.50
CA VAL A 756 21.36 11.46 -23.42
C VAL A 756 22.51 12.43 -23.71
N ALA A 757 22.21 13.70 -23.96
CA ALA A 757 23.22 14.74 -24.20
C ALA A 757 24.16 14.89 -22.99
N ALA A 758 23.64 14.95 -21.78
CA ALA A 758 24.41 15.03 -20.55
C ALA A 758 25.32 13.79 -20.35
N ALA A 759 24.78 12.59 -20.56
CA ALA A 759 25.57 11.35 -20.47
C ALA A 759 26.73 11.34 -21.50
N GLN A 760 26.48 11.76 -22.74
CA GLN A 760 27.48 11.87 -23.79
C GLN A 760 28.57 12.92 -23.46
N ALA A 761 28.15 14.07 -22.91
CA ALA A 761 29.07 15.12 -22.49
C ALA A 761 29.99 14.65 -21.37
N VAL A 762 29.48 13.93 -20.37
CA VAL A 762 30.28 13.34 -19.28
C VAL A 762 31.22 12.26 -19.82
N ARG A 763 30.76 11.33 -20.67
CA ARG A 763 31.60 10.32 -21.34
C ARG A 763 32.80 10.95 -22.06
N ALA A 764 32.55 12.01 -22.84
CA ALA A 764 33.60 12.71 -23.58
C ALA A 764 34.66 13.39 -22.70
N LYS A 765 34.30 13.73 -21.45
CA LYS A 765 35.22 14.30 -20.46
C LYS A 765 36.02 13.22 -19.73
N LEU A 766 35.45 12.04 -19.52
CA LEU A 766 36.11 10.90 -18.85
C LEU A 766 37.11 10.17 -19.75
N THR A 767 36.94 10.25 -21.06
CA THR A 767 37.86 9.61 -22.07
C THR A 767 39.00 10.50 -22.51
N LYS A 768 39.07 11.74 -22.04
CA LYS A 768 40.21 12.67 -22.25
C LYS A 768 41.18 12.62 -21.08
#